data_ba30f24aaad004eadd131335ff7258b8
#
_entry.id   ba30f24aaad004eadd131335ff7258b8
#
_cell.length_a   1.000
_cell.length_b   1.000
_cell.length_c   1.000
_cell.angle_alpha   90.00
_cell.angle_beta   90.00
_cell.angle_gamma   90.00
#
_symmetry.space_group_name_H-M   'P 1'
#
loop_
_entity.id
_entity.type
_entity.pdbx_description
1 polymer ?
#
loop_
_entity_poly.entity_id
_entity_poly.type
_entity_poly.pdbx_seq_one_letter_code
_entity_poly.pdbx_strand_id
1 'polypeptide(L)'
;MIQIMKNKTFIIIIFLCFLPLLCKGQFCKLYSTHGDISSSMINHIYQDSKGYIWVSTEDGLNKYDGAKFVNYKNHFNDSTSLLGNHVYKTFQDSKGYLYVLSTKGLQFYDYKSDSFITIKKSNSSSEYNNKSITQLSDGSILIGTSGYGIKELSYNENKNIRIKDWNPSLTGHNINDIMEDRNGNIWICTEYHGVVRIDKNKKIHHYTVGAPYGNQFINCCAEDSNGNIYVGTSGRGVFVYNQTDNAFHQIFHSNFPIKVLKQNENLMLIGIDGEGIVAYDILKKSIADTDFYIDNINIKKSKVHSLLTDSSNNLWIGIYQKGVAFIPSQANMFSYIGNFSSLRNYIGSNCITALCKTTDKSRLIVGTDNDGIYLLDKNYNFLQHLSQDENPDVPPTVMCLFEDSNKKVWIGSYLSGISLFDSQTNKLSKISLQNNEGNEIKKVYSFVEGPHKRLWIGTMGTGLYYADLPSSSDSYQHIKVHQVLSEKTINQWINTLLYIPDGRLYVGTYDGIKCIDTQNLKVTGNEKALIGLSINTIAQGPDNHIWVGTPEGIYVMDYKLNIIEKLTTHNGLPNNLISSIITDKNKDLWVSTSQGIAKYNSHNKSFIPFFASDGLYNNEFSRNAYCISPDGKILFGGTNGIVFFNPNDIETQKFQSNIRITGFYLHDKAVNEMTQSGRYHVIDNDIFHTKEINLSHYDNSFYIEFATENFISPQNYLYSMNNGTWNSLPKGNSRVSFSNLPVGKYEFKVKAINGTSESKIKTVVINIHPAWYNSGLAWVIYTLIIISIIAIFVHQAKEKYRVRQEMLRHKHLEEINESKLQFFINISHEIRTPMSLIISPLQKLISTDNDSERQKSYSLIERNAQRILNLINQLMDIRKIDKNQMRLSFTEVDLISFINDIKNTFAYQAAAKGAKLNIITQMESLKIWLDPNNFDKVIFNLETVLN
;
A
#
# COMPACT_ATOMS: atom_id res chain seq x y z
N MET A 1 -29.78 47.21 -25.09
CA MET A 1 -29.54 46.47 -23.86
C MET A 1 -29.25 44.96 -24.10
N ILE A 2 -29.92 44.30 -25.03
CA ILE A 2 -29.74 42.88 -25.39
C ILE A 2 -28.39 42.63 -26.10
N GLN A 3 -27.85 43.59 -26.83
CA GLN A 3 -26.55 43.47 -27.54
C GLN A 3 -25.34 43.62 -26.59
N ILE A 4 -25.48 44.35 -25.49
CA ILE A 4 -24.45 44.52 -24.47
C ILE A 4 -24.40 43.29 -23.53
N MET A 5 -25.51 42.59 -23.34
CA MET A 5 -25.52 41.32 -22.56
C MET A 5 -24.91 40.14 -23.36
N LYS A 6 -25.11 40.10 -24.70
CA LYS A 6 -24.45 39.06 -25.54
C LYS A 6 -22.94 39.22 -25.58
N ASN A 7 -22.40 40.44 -25.57
CA ASN A 7 -20.95 40.64 -25.56
C ASN A 7 -20.33 40.37 -24.19
N LYS A 8 -21.04 40.57 -23.06
CA LYS A 8 -20.54 40.19 -21.74
C LYS A 8 -20.53 38.68 -21.52
N THR A 9 -21.54 37.99 -22.04
CA THR A 9 -21.60 36.51 -21.98
C THR A 9 -20.54 35.87 -22.87
N PHE A 10 -20.24 36.46 -24.01
CA PHE A 10 -19.18 35.98 -24.90
C PHE A 10 -17.77 36.25 -24.34
N ILE A 11 -17.57 37.35 -23.63
CA ILE A 11 -16.30 37.65 -22.91
C ILE A 11 -16.15 36.76 -21.69
N ILE A 12 -17.21 36.40 -20.98
CA ILE A 12 -17.15 35.43 -19.85
C ILE A 12 -16.89 34.02 -20.34
N ILE A 13 -17.42 33.62 -21.49
CA ILE A 13 -17.13 32.30 -22.12
C ILE A 13 -15.70 32.25 -22.65
N ILE A 14 -15.14 33.34 -23.17
CA ILE A 14 -13.74 33.42 -23.59
C ILE A 14 -12.80 33.44 -22.36
N PHE A 15 -13.23 34.02 -21.22
CA PHE A 15 -12.42 33.99 -19.98
C PHE A 15 -12.46 32.65 -19.27
N LEU A 16 -13.50 31.83 -19.45
CA LEU A 16 -13.56 30.44 -18.94
C LEU A 16 -12.76 29.45 -19.83
N CYS A 17 -12.43 29.82 -21.08
CA CYS A 17 -11.58 28.99 -21.95
C CYS A 17 -10.07 29.22 -21.79
N PHE A 18 -9.65 30.19 -20.95
CA PHE A 18 -8.24 30.48 -20.66
C PHE A 18 -7.85 30.13 -19.21
N LEU A 19 -8.46 29.11 -18.61
CA LEU A 19 -7.81 28.42 -17.49
C LEU A 19 -6.64 27.62 -18.07
N PRO A 20 -5.38 27.96 -17.77
CA PRO A 20 -4.28 27.11 -18.13
C PRO A 20 -4.55 25.78 -17.43
N LEU A 21 -4.64 24.70 -18.20
CA LEU A 21 -4.52 23.34 -17.67
C LEU A 21 -3.13 23.29 -17.00
N LEU A 22 -3.11 23.54 -15.70
CA LEU A 22 -1.94 23.31 -14.87
C LEU A 22 -1.61 21.84 -15.03
N CYS A 23 -0.45 21.52 -15.55
CA CYS A 23 0.10 20.16 -15.54
C CYS A 23 0.10 19.67 -14.09
N LYS A 24 -0.88 18.87 -13.74
CA LYS A 24 -0.94 18.20 -12.44
C LYS A 24 -0.22 16.88 -12.58
N GLY A 25 0.95 16.73 -11.97
CA GLY A 25 1.58 15.44 -11.82
C GLY A 25 0.62 14.49 -11.08
N GLN A 26 0.43 13.29 -11.61
CA GLN A 26 -0.47 12.29 -11.03
C GLN A 26 0.33 11.26 -10.26
N PHE A 27 -0.08 10.99 -9.01
CA PHE A 27 0.49 9.89 -8.23
C PHE A 27 0.28 8.56 -8.96
N CYS A 28 1.32 7.73 -8.98
CA CYS A 28 1.28 6.44 -9.64
C CYS A 28 1.89 5.36 -8.74
N LYS A 29 1.17 4.26 -8.56
CA LYS A 29 1.70 3.06 -7.92
C LYS A 29 2.21 2.09 -8.97
N LEU A 30 3.43 1.61 -8.83
CA LEU A 30 4.00 0.61 -9.73
C LEU A 30 3.89 -0.79 -9.11
N TYR A 31 3.30 -1.72 -9.84
CA TYR A 31 3.30 -3.14 -9.55
C TYR A 31 4.34 -3.84 -10.43
N SER A 32 5.23 -4.58 -9.82
CA SER A 32 6.35 -5.24 -10.49
C SER A 32 6.53 -6.69 -10.04
N THR A 33 7.57 -7.35 -10.54
CA THR A 33 7.92 -8.73 -10.17
C THR A 33 8.45 -8.87 -8.73
N HIS A 34 8.60 -7.79 -7.97
CA HIS A 34 9.06 -7.81 -6.57
C HIS A 34 7.94 -8.22 -5.59
N GLY A 35 7.11 -9.18 -5.96
CA GLY A 35 6.06 -9.76 -5.13
C GLY A 35 4.63 -9.56 -5.62
N ASP A 36 4.43 -8.81 -6.73
CA ASP A 36 3.09 -8.54 -7.24
C ASP A 36 2.73 -9.43 -8.45
N ILE A 37 3.41 -9.26 -9.57
CA ILE A 37 3.07 -9.88 -10.86
C ILE A 37 4.10 -10.91 -11.33
N SER A 38 3.67 -11.84 -12.15
CA SER A 38 4.51 -12.96 -12.65
C SER A 38 5.63 -12.52 -13.59
N SER A 39 5.45 -11.44 -14.33
CA SER A 39 6.45 -10.85 -15.25
C SER A 39 6.21 -9.36 -15.43
N SER A 40 7.31 -8.60 -15.59
CA SER A 40 7.25 -7.16 -15.93
C SER A 40 6.98 -6.90 -17.42
N MET A 41 6.95 -7.93 -18.26
CA MET A 41 6.66 -7.82 -19.69
C MET A 41 5.16 -7.87 -19.93
N ILE A 42 4.52 -6.68 -19.83
CA ILE A 42 3.07 -6.53 -19.89
C ILE A 42 2.61 -6.48 -21.34
N ASN A 43 1.65 -7.33 -21.70
CA ASN A 43 1.03 -7.34 -23.02
C ASN A 43 -0.34 -6.66 -23.03
N HIS A 44 -1.19 -6.96 -22.03
CA HIS A 44 -2.57 -6.44 -21.98
C HIS A 44 -3.09 -6.34 -20.55
N ILE A 45 -3.93 -5.34 -20.31
CA ILE A 45 -4.65 -5.14 -19.05
C ILE A 45 -6.14 -5.08 -19.36
N TYR A 46 -6.94 -5.80 -18.60
CA TYR A 46 -8.38 -5.91 -18.78
C TYR A 46 -9.11 -5.92 -17.45
N GLN A 47 -10.27 -5.25 -17.35
CA GLN A 47 -11.17 -5.38 -16.21
C GLN A 47 -12.39 -6.21 -16.62
N ASP A 48 -12.67 -7.26 -15.86
CA ASP A 48 -13.86 -8.08 -16.08
C ASP A 48 -15.12 -7.50 -15.42
N SER A 49 -16.28 -8.08 -15.71
CA SER A 49 -17.59 -7.65 -15.17
C SER A 49 -17.72 -7.83 -13.66
N LYS A 50 -16.89 -8.68 -13.06
CA LYS A 50 -16.79 -8.87 -11.61
C LYS A 50 -15.87 -7.86 -10.94
N GLY A 51 -15.15 -7.04 -11.73
CA GLY A 51 -14.27 -5.98 -11.25
C GLY A 51 -12.84 -6.42 -10.96
N TYR A 52 -12.43 -7.65 -11.32
CA TYR A 52 -11.02 -8.05 -11.28
C TYR A 52 -10.23 -7.37 -12.39
N ILE A 53 -9.00 -7.01 -12.08
CA ILE A 53 -8.06 -6.56 -13.11
C ILE A 53 -7.18 -7.73 -13.53
N TRP A 54 -7.21 -8.04 -14.81
CA TRP A 54 -6.43 -9.09 -15.42
C TRP A 54 -5.23 -8.51 -16.15
N VAL A 55 -4.04 -9.02 -15.84
CA VAL A 55 -2.78 -8.57 -16.45
C VAL A 55 -2.15 -9.73 -17.20
N SER A 56 -2.17 -9.66 -18.52
CA SER A 56 -1.56 -10.62 -19.44
C SER A 56 -0.08 -10.28 -19.59
N THR A 57 0.79 -11.27 -19.43
CA THR A 57 2.24 -11.10 -19.49
C THR A 57 2.89 -12.17 -20.37
N GLU A 58 4.19 -12.05 -20.62
CA GLU A 58 4.96 -13.08 -21.32
C GLU A 58 5.20 -14.34 -20.48
N ASP A 59 5.01 -14.27 -19.15
CA ASP A 59 5.21 -15.42 -18.25
C ASP A 59 4.05 -15.61 -17.27
N GLY A 60 2.83 -15.67 -17.79
CA GLY A 60 1.63 -15.97 -17.05
C GLY A 60 0.55 -14.91 -17.16
N LEU A 61 -0.57 -15.20 -16.51
CA LEU A 61 -1.73 -14.34 -16.36
C LEU A 61 -1.91 -14.00 -14.88
N ASN A 62 -2.17 -12.74 -14.59
CA ASN A 62 -2.30 -12.27 -13.22
C ASN A 62 -3.69 -11.69 -13.00
N LYS A 63 -4.35 -12.08 -11.90
CA LYS A 63 -5.66 -11.58 -11.46
C LYS A 63 -5.47 -10.72 -10.21
N TYR A 64 -5.84 -9.45 -10.27
CA TYR A 64 -5.82 -8.53 -9.14
C TYR A 64 -7.22 -8.35 -8.57
N ASP A 65 -7.37 -8.55 -7.27
CA ASP A 65 -8.63 -8.49 -6.55
C ASP A 65 -8.86 -7.18 -5.79
N GLY A 66 -7.85 -6.29 -5.81
CA GLY A 66 -7.82 -5.04 -5.03
C GLY A 66 -6.91 -5.12 -3.80
N ALA A 67 -6.57 -6.33 -3.34
CA ALA A 67 -5.63 -6.56 -2.26
C ALA A 67 -4.31 -7.12 -2.77
N LYS A 68 -4.36 -8.15 -3.62
CA LYS A 68 -3.19 -8.89 -4.11
C LYS A 68 -3.37 -9.41 -5.54
N PHE A 69 -2.26 -9.79 -6.15
CA PHE A 69 -2.25 -10.53 -7.41
C PHE A 69 -2.23 -12.04 -7.15
N VAL A 70 -3.06 -12.75 -7.91
CA VAL A 70 -3.01 -14.21 -8.04
C VAL A 70 -2.39 -14.51 -9.40
N ASN A 71 -1.31 -15.29 -9.42
CA ASN A 71 -0.52 -15.56 -10.61
C ASN A 71 -0.82 -16.95 -11.14
N TYR A 72 -1.28 -17.02 -12.39
CA TYR A 72 -1.56 -18.27 -13.08
C TYR A 72 -0.46 -18.56 -14.11
N LYS A 73 0.02 -19.80 -14.11
CA LYS A 73 1.03 -20.31 -15.06
C LYS A 73 0.62 -21.68 -15.61
N ASN A 74 1.30 -22.09 -16.68
CA ASN A 74 1.18 -23.44 -17.18
C ASN A 74 1.86 -24.42 -16.22
N HIS A 75 1.15 -25.46 -15.83
CA HIS A 75 1.67 -26.58 -15.07
C HIS A 75 1.66 -27.84 -15.92
N PHE A 76 2.79 -28.53 -15.98
CA PHE A 76 2.90 -29.74 -16.77
C PHE A 76 1.93 -30.81 -16.26
N ASN A 77 1.19 -31.44 -17.18
CA ASN A 77 0.12 -32.44 -16.92
C ASN A 77 -1.12 -31.92 -16.17
N ASP A 78 -1.28 -30.62 -16.01
CA ASP A 78 -2.50 -30.04 -15.45
C ASP A 78 -3.31 -29.36 -16.56
N SER A 79 -4.37 -30.05 -17.02
CA SER A 79 -5.27 -29.55 -18.08
C SER A 79 -6.15 -28.35 -17.61
N THR A 80 -6.15 -28.05 -16.32
CA THR A 80 -6.91 -26.93 -15.72
C THR A 80 -6.06 -25.69 -15.57
N SER A 81 -4.75 -25.79 -15.79
CA SER A 81 -3.82 -24.67 -15.80
C SER A 81 -3.81 -23.91 -17.14
N LEU A 82 -3.04 -22.82 -17.24
CA LEU A 82 -2.86 -22.11 -18.50
C LEU A 82 -2.26 -23.05 -19.57
N LEU A 83 -2.73 -22.93 -20.81
CA LEU A 83 -2.19 -23.69 -21.94
C LEU A 83 -0.76 -23.27 -22.28
N GLY A 84 -0.42 -22.00 -22.10
CA GLY A 84 0.90 -21.44 -22.30
C GLY A 84 1.10 -20.16 -21.52
N ASN A 85 2.34 -19.92 -21.06
CA ASN A 85 2.65 -18.77 -20.20
C ASN A 85 2.62 -17.43 -20.94
N HIS A 86 2.92 -17.40 -22.24
CA HIS A 86 2.85 -16.16 -23.00
C HIS A 86 1.40 -15.85 -23.35
N VAL A 87 0.79 -14.94 -22.59
CA VAL A 87 -0.59 -14.49 -22.76
C VAL A 87 -0.62 -13.15 -23.47
N TYR A 88 -1.27 -13.09 -24.63
CA TYR A 88 -1.38 -11.86 -25.41
C TYR A 88 -2.48 -10.92 -24.93
N LYS A 89 -3.69 -11.46 -24.77
CA LYS A 89 -4.87 -10.65 -24.51
C LYS A 89 -5.90 -11.44 -23.70
N THR A 90 -6.61 -10.74 -22.84
CA THR A 90 -7.81 -11.24 -22.17
C THR A 90 -9.01 -10.41 -22.60
N PHE A 91 -10.18 -11.04 -22.71
CA PHE A 91 -11.42 -10.41 -23.16
C PHE A 91 -12.60 -11.14 -22.52
N GLN A 92 -13.64 -10.41 -22.11
CA GLN A 92 -14.88 -11.00 -21.61
C GLN A 92 -16.04 -10.68 -22.55
N ASP A 93 -16.82 -11.70 -22.88
CA ASP A 93 -18.03 -11.51 -23.70
C ASP A 93 -19.23 -11.03 -22.84
N SER A 94 -20.31 -10.67 -23.52
CA SER A 94 -21.56 -10.21 -22.89
C SER A 94 -22.26 -11.28 -22.03
N LYS A 95 -21.86 -12.55 -22.16
CA LYS A 95 -22.35 -13.68 -21.34
C LYS A 95 -21.50 -13.91 -20.11
N GLY A 96 -20.40 -13.17 -19.94
CA GLY A 96 -19.49 -13.26 -18.81
C GLY A 96 -18.37 -14.29 -18.93
N TYR A 97 -18.18 -14.92 -20.10
CA TYR A 97 -17.04 -15.81 -20.33
C TYR A 97 -15.78 -15.00 -20.59
N LEU A 98 -14.76 -15.20 -19.74
CA LEU A 98 -13.46 -14.55 -19.90
C LEU A 98 -12.53 -15.41 -20.76
N TYR A 99 -12.20 -14.93 -21.93
CA TYR A 99 -11.28 -15.60 -22.87
C TYR A 99 -9.85 -15.18 -22.60
N VAL A 100 -8.94 -16.13 -22.73
CA VAL A 100 -7.50 -15.96 -22.57
C VAL A 100 -6.81 -16.43 -23.86
N LEU A 101 -6.16 -15.49 -24.53
CA LEU A 101 -5.40 -15.74 -25.77
C LEU A 101 -3.93 -15.93 -25.41
N SER A 102 -3.41 -17.10 -25.66
CA SER A 102 -1.98 -17.42 -25.50
C SER A 102 -1.34 -17.86 -26.82
N THR A 103 -0.03 -17.96 -26.84
CA THR A 103 0.73 -18.49 -27.99
C THR A 103 0.30 -19.90 -28.39
N LYS A 104 -0.22 -20.69 -27.44
CA LYS A 104 -0.60 -22.09 -27.67
C LYS A 104 -2.09 -22.30 -27.93
N GLY A 105 -2.90 -21.24 -27.91
CA GLY A 105 -4.31 -21.34 -28.25
C GLY A 105 -5.20 -20.45 -27.40
N LEU A 106 -6.48 -20.81 -27.37
CA LEU A 106 -7.56 -20.09 -26.72
C LEU A 106 -8.13 -20.93 -25.58
N GLN A 107 -8.28 -20.30 -24.43
CA GLN A 107 -8.95 -20.85 -23.26
C GLN A 107 -10.02 -19.88 -22.78
N PHE A 108 -10.93 -20.33 -21.93
CA PHE A 108 -11.74 -19.46 -21.10
C PHE A 108 -11.54 -19.81 -19.62
N TYR A 109 -11.65 -18.79 -18.79
CA TYR A 109 -11.53 -18.92 -17.34
C TYR A 109 -12.87 -19.25 -16.71
N ASP A 110 -12.89 -20.32 -15.91
CA ASP A 110 -14.06 -20.71 -15.11
C ASP A 110 -13.96 -20.13 -13.69
N TYR A 111 -14.80 -19.16 -13.42
CA TYR A 111 -14.84 -18.50 -12.10
C TYR A 111 -15.25 -19.41 -10.96
N LYS A 112 -15.98 -20.52 -11.25
CA LYS A 112 -16.48 -21.42 -10.20
C LYS A 112 -15.38 -22.31 -9.64
N SER A 113 -14.56 -22.84 -10.54
CA SER A 113 -13.48 -23.75 -10.19
C SER A 113 -12.12 -23.05 -10.07
N ASP A 114 -12.03 -21.73 -10.38
CA ASP A 114 -10.77 -20.96 -10.46
C ASP A 114 -9.74 -21.65 -11.39
N SER A 115 -10.17 -22.06 -12.59
CA SER A 115 -9.38 -22.86 -13.52
C SER A 115 -9.62 -22.47 -14.98
N PHE A 116 -8.79 -22.99 -15.89
CA PHE A 116 -8.87 -22.69 -17.31
C PHE A 116 -9.40 -23.90 -18.09
N ILE A 117 -10.30 -23.64 -19.02
CA ILE A 117 -10.86 -24.66 -19.91
C ILE A 117 -10.40 -24.39 -21.33
N THR A 118 -9.68 -25.35 -21.91
CA THR A 118 -9.15 -25.22 -23.26
C THR A 118 -10.23 -25.42 -24.31
N ILE A 119 -10.34 -24.49 -25.24
CA ILE A 119 -11.25 -24.57 -26.36
C ILE A 119 -10.66 -25.47 -27.43
N LYS A 120 -11.16 -26.71 -27.51
CA LYS A 120 -10.72 -27.69 -28.50
C LYS A 120 -11.33 -27.39 -29.85
N LYS A 121 -10.52 -27.48 -30.90
CA LYS A 121 -10.97 -27.42 -32.31
C LYS A 121 -11.67 -28.70 -32.75
N SER A 122 -12.69 -28.54 -33.55
CA SER A 122 -13.18 -29.64 -34.39
C SER A 122 -12.33 -29.70 -35.69
N ASN A 123 -11.54 -30.77 -35.80
CA ASN A 123 -10.97 -31.30 -37.05
C ASN A 123 -9.92 -30.49 -37.83
N SER A 124 -9.10 -29.60 -37.23
CA SER A 124 -7.92 -29.13 -37.99
C SER A 124 -6.66 -29.03 -37.10
N SER A 125 -5.54 -29.48 -37.67
CA SER A 125 -4.23 -29.62 -37.00
C SER A 125 -3.39 -28.36 -36.93
N SER A 126 -3.90 -27.18 -37.32
CA SER A 126 -3.15 -25.92 -37.26
C SER A 126 -3.50 -25.11 -36.03
N GLU A 127 -2.53 -24.88 -35.17
CA GLU A 127 -2.59 -23.91 -34.10
C GLU A 127 -2.56 -22.51 -34.73
N TYR A 128 -3.59 -21.68 -34.50
CA TYR A 128 -3.56 -20.28 -34.92
C TYR A 128 -2.87 -19.44 -33.86
N ASN A 129 -1.98 -18.58 -34.28
CA ASN A 129 -1.47 -17.53 -33.40
C ASN A 129 -2.53 -16.40 -33.33
N ASN A 130 -3.31 -16.42 -32.23
CA ASN A 130 -4.41 -15.48 -32.02
C ASN A 130 -3.84 -14.16 -31.48
N LYS A 131 -4.07 -13.01 -32.14
CA LYS A 131 -3.57 -11.70 -31.77
C LYS A 131 -4.64 -10.80 -31.15
N SER A 132 -5.86 -10.85 -31.67
CA SER A 132 -6.94 -10.00 -31.20
C SER A 132 -8.24 -10.77 -31.02
N ILE A 133 -9.14 -10.24 -30.19
CA ILE A 133 -10.48 -10.78 -29.97
C ILE A 133 -11.41 -9.61 -29.68
N THR A 134 -12.62 -9.65 -30.26
CA THR A 134 -13.68 -8.69 -30.00
C THR A 134 -15.03 -9.37 -30.15
N GLN A 135 -16.06 -8.80 -29.50
CA GLN A 135 -17.46 -9.18 -29.71
C GLN A 135 -18.16 -8.10 -30.50
N LEU A 136 -18.89 -8.50 -31.52
CA LEU A 136 -19.75 -7.62 -32.29
C LEU A 136 -21.10 -7.38 -31.58
N SER A 137 -21.82 -6.35 -32.00
CA SER A 137 -23.13 -6.00 -31.45
C SER A 137 -24.21 -7.08 -31.67
N ASP A 138 -24.03 -7.95 -32.67
CA ASP A 138 -24.88 -9.12 -32.92
C ASP A 138 -24.56 -10.34 -31.99
N GLY A 139 -23.55 -10.19 -31.15
CA GLY A 139 -23.10 -11.23 -30.23
C GLY A 139 -22.02 -12.15 -30.80
N SER A 140 -21.66 -12.04 -32.08
CA SER A 140 -20.58 -12.85 -32.67
C SER A 140 -19.22 -12.47 -32.07
N ILE A 141 -18.36 -13.45 -31.83
CA ILE A 141 -17.01 -13.23 -31.33
C ILE A 141 -16.02 -13.45 -32.46
N LEU A 142 -15.27 -12.41 -32.80
CA LEU A 142 -14.26 -12.43 -33.85
C LEU A 142 -12.86 -12.53 -33.25
N ILE A 143 -12.03 -13.37 -33.86
CA ILE A 143 -10.64 -13.58 -33.48
C ILE A 143 -9.75 -13.25 -34.67
N GLY A 144 -8.89 -12.26 -34.49
CA GLY A 144 -7.85 -11.91 -35.45
C GLY A 144 -6.63 -12.80 -35.27
N THR A 145 -6.16 -13.37 -36.34
CA THR A 145 -5.03 -14.32 -36.34
C THR A 145 -3.85 -13.82 -37.15
N SER A 146 -2.70 -14.42 -36.94
CA SER A 146 -1.50 -14.20 -37.76
C SER A 146 -1.51 -15.18 -38.92
N GLY A 147 -1.72 -14.67 -40.15
CA GLY A 147 -1.66 -15.45 -41.39
C GLY A 147 -2.90 -16.28 -41.76
N TYR A 148 -3.92 -16.29 -40.91
CA TYR A 148 -5.16 -17.06 -41.15
C TYR A 148 -6.42 -16.20 -41.18
N GLY A 149 -6.27 -14.86 -41.25
CA GLY A 149 -7.40 -13.93 -41.32
C GLY A 149 -8.21 -13.86 -40.02
N ILE A 150 -9.51 -13.71 -40.17
CA ILE A 150 -10.45 -13.58 -39.06
C ILE A 150 -11.25 -14.86 -38.88
N LYS A 151 -11.30 -15.35 -37.67
CA LYS A 151 -12.11 -16.50 -37.25
C LYS A 151 -13.31 -16.02 -36.44
N GLU A 152 -14.45 -16.67 -36.64
CA GLU A 152 -15.64 -16.48 -35.83
C GLU A 152 -15.82 -17.64 -34.87
N LEU A 153 -16.08 -17.30 -33.60
CA LEU A 153 -16.34 -18.27 -32.57
C LEU A 153 -17.84 -18.33 -32.32
N SER A 154 -18.43 -19.51 -32.44
CA SER A 154 -19.84 -19.75 -32.18
C SER A 154 -20.06 -20.91 -31.22
N TYR A 155 -21.11 -20.82 -30.40
CA TYR A 155 -21.52 -21.89 -29.50
C TYR A 155 -22.65 -22.69 -30.16
N ASN A 156 -22.60 -24.01 -30.03
CA ASN A 156 -23.75 -24.84 -30.29
C ASN A 156 -24.55 -25.08 -28.97
N GLU A 157 -25.75 -25.65 -29.10
CA GLU A 157 -26.66 -25.95 -27.99
C GLU A 157 -26.03 -26.81 -26.88
N ASN A 158 -25.02 -27.62 -27.20
CA ASN A 158 -24.29 -28.48 -26.27
C ASN A 158 -23.03 -27.80 -25.67
N LYS A 159 -22.90 -26.46 -25.72
CA LYS A 159 -21.72 -25.71 -25.29
C LYS A 159 -20.42 -26.07 -26.01
N ASN A 160 -20.48 -26.83 -27.11
CA ASN A 160 -19.30 -27.06 -27.94
C ASN A 160 -19.03 -25.84 -28.80
N ILE A 161 -17.79 -25.35 -28.75
CA ILE A 161 -17.35 -24.19 -29.47
C ILE A 161 -16.90 -24.59 -30.86
N ARG A 162 -17.44 -23.92 -31.89
CA ARG A 162 -17.00 -24.06 -33.29
C ARG A 162 -16.27 -22.80 -33.69
N ILE A 163 -15.14 -22.96 -34.35
CA ILE A 163 -14.35 -21.90 -34.98
C ILE A 163 -14.45 -22.07 -36.50
N LYS A 164 -14.94 -21.06 -37.20
CA LYS A 164 -15.05 -21.01 -38.67
C LYS A 164 -14.38 -19.75 -39.23
N ASP A 165 -14.06 -19.76 -40.51
CA ASP A 165 -13.64 -18.54 -41.19
C ASP A 165 -14.80 -17.55 -41.27
N TRP A 166 -14.55 -16.29 -40.80
CA TRP A 166 -15.58 -15.27 -40.82
C TRP A 166 -15.73 -14.63 -42.17
N ASN A 167 -14.63 -14.28 -42.87
CA ASN A 167 -14.62 -13.70 -44.18
C ASN A 167 -13.48 -14.28 -45.03
N PRO A 168 -13.79 -15.07 -46.07
CA PRO A 168 -12.79 -15.69 -46.92
C PRO A 168 -11.86 -14.72 -47.66
N SER A 169 -12.29 -13.48 -47.94
CA SER A 169 -11.45 -12.47 -48.61
C SER A 169 -10.31 -11.94 -47.74
N LEU A 170 -10.35 -12.22 -46.44
CA LEU A 170 -9.32 -11.83 -45.50
C LEU A 170 -8.43 -13.00 -45.08
N THR A 171 -8.63 -14.19 -45.64
CA THR A 171 -7.78 -15.35 -45.39
C THR A 171 -6.36 -15.05 -45.85
N GLY A 172 -5.36 -15.43 -45.06
CA GLY A 172 -3.96 -15.12 -45.33
C GLY A 172 -3.48 -13.75 -44.77
N HIS A 173 -4.37 -12.90 -44.26
CA HIS A 173 -3.97 -11.62 -43.67
C HIS A 173 -3.54 -11.81 -42.21
N ASN A 174 -2.56 -11.04 -41.80
CA ASN A 174 -2.22 -10.83 -40.38
C ASN A 174 -3.11 -9.75 -39.81
N ILE A 175 -3.93 -10.11 -38.82
CA ILE A 175 -4.91 -9.20 -38.20
C ILE A 175 -4.39 -8.82 -36.80
N ASN A 176 -4.10 -7.53 -36.63
CA ASN A 176 -3.56 -7.01 -35.37
C ASN A 176 -4.66 -6.57 -34.40
N ASP A 177 -5.73 -5.92 -34.92
CA ASP A 177 -6.86 -5.50 -34.10
C ASP A 177 -8.17 -5.47 -34.91
N ILE A 178 -9.31 -5.60 -34.21
CA ILE A 178 -10.65 -5.58 -34.80
C ILE A 178 -11.55 -4.76 -33.86
N MET A 179 -12.31 -3.83 -34.42
CA MET A 179 -13.24 -3.01 -33.68
C MET A 179 -14.53 -2.82 -34.48
N GLU A 180 -15.68 -2.89 -33.85
CA GLU A 180 -16.95 -2.43 -34.40
C GLU A 180 -17.21 -1.01 -33.89
N ASP A 181 -17.51 -0.06 -34.80
CA ASP A 181 -17.88 1.29 -34.43
C ASP A 181 -19.38 1.38 -34.06
N ARG A 182 -19.76 2.46 -33.39
CA ARG A 182 -21.18 2.71 -32.99
C ARG A 182 -22.17 2.73 -34.17
N ASN A 183 -21.68 2.86 -35.39
CA ASN A 183 -22.47 2.80 -36.60
C ASN A 183 -22.57 1.38 -37.15
N GLY A 184 -21.95 0.39 -36.52
CA GLY A 184 -21.92 -1.02 -36.90
C GLY A 184 -21.01 -1.29 -38.10
N ASN A 185 -20.02 -0.46 -38.40
CA ASN A 185 -18.96 -0.78 -39.32
C ASN A 185 -17.84 -1.50 -38.58
N ILE A 186 -17.24 -2.52 -39.22
CA ILE A 186 -16.17 -3.27 -38.64
C ILE A 186 -14.85 -2.79 -39.22
N TRP A 187 -13.97 -2.29 -38.33
CA TRP A 187 -12.66 -1.78 -38.67
C TRP A 187 -11.61 -2.84 -38.32
N ILE A 188 -10.76 -3.17 -39.27
CA ILE A 188 -9.79 -4.25 -39.21
C ILE A 188 -8.40 -3.67 -39.47
N CYS A 189 -7.52 -3.79 -38.48
CA CYS A 189 -6.13 -3.37 -38.55
C CYS A 189 -5.28 -4.51 -39.04
N THR A 190 -4.61 -4.34 -40.17
CA THR A 190 -3.77 -5.37 -40.76
C THR A 190 -2.29 -5.02 -40.72
N GLU A 191 -1.45 -6.03 -40.84
CA GLU A 191 -0.01 -5.84 -40.76
C GLU A 191 0.59 -5.27 -42.06
N TYR A 192 -0.01 -5.59 -43.25
CA TYR A 192 0.56 -5.17 -44.54
C TYR A 192 -0.43 -4.49 -45.48
N HIS A 193 -1.73 -4.56 -45.20
CA HIS A 193 -2.77 -4.14 -46.12
C HIS A 193 -3.52 -2.90 -45.64
N GLY A 194 -2.97 -2.13 -44.67
CA GLY A 194 -3.60 -0.94 -44.12
C GLY A 194 -4.80 -1.24 -43.23
N VAL A 195 -5.84 -0.42 -43.35
CA VAL A 195 -7.11 -0.57 -42.65
C VAL A 195 -8.17 -1.07 -43.60
N VAL A 196 -8.92 -2.08 -43.17
CA VAL A 196 -10.08 -2.58 -43.87
C VAL A 196 -11.34 -2.21 -43.09
N ARG A 197 -12.31 -1.55 -43.71
CA ARG A 197 -13.64 -1.31 -43.16
C ARG A 197 -14.67 -2.16 -43.88
N ILE A 198 -15.48 -2.88 -43.14
CA ILE A 198 -16.65 -3.58 -43.62
C ILE A 198 -17.88 -2.83 -43.14
N ASP A 199 -18.65 -2.29 -44.04
CA ASP A 199 -19.86 -1.53 -43.71
C ASP A 199 -21.05 -2.48 -43.41
N LYS A 200 -22.15 -1.92 -42.93
CA LYS A 200 -23.41 -2.62 -42.62
C LYS A 200 -23.95 -3.43 -43.81
N ASN A 201 -23.67 -2.98 -45.03
CA ASN A 201 -24.09 -3.66 -46.27
C ASN A 201 -23.09 -4.75 -46.66
N LYS A 202 -22.13 -5.08 -45.79
CA LYS A 202 -21.04 -6.04 -46.00
C LYS A 202 -20.07 -5.68 -47.12
N LYS A 203 -20.06 -4.40 -47.55
CA LYS A 203 -19.12 -3.90 -48.54
C LYS A 203 -17.76 -3.63 -47.89
N ILE A 204 -16.73 -4.09 -48.55
CA ILE A 204 -15.34 -3.98 -48.07
C ILE A 204 -14.72 -2.72 -48.68
N HIS A 205 -14.09 -1.92 -47.80
CA HIS A 205 -13.34 -0.73 -48.17
C HIS A 205 -11.92 -0.87 -47.66
N HIS A 206 -10.94 -0.59 -48.51
CA HIS A 206 -9.53 -0.62 -48.13
C HIS A 206 -8.98 0.79 -48.07
N TYR A 207 -8.23 1.09 -47.02
CA TYR A 207 -7.61 2.39 -46.79
C TYR A 207 -6.10 2.19 -46.62
N THR A 208 -5.36 3.01 -47.38
CA THR A 208 -3.93 3.18 -47.13
C THR A 208 -3.73 4.31 -46.12
N VAL A 209 -2.83 4.12 -45.18
CA VAL A 209 -2.59 5.07 -44.09
C VAL A 209 -1.17 5.61 -44.19
N GLY A 210 -1.04 6.90 -44.48
CA GLY A 210 0.22 7.66 -44.41
C GLY A 210 0.96 7.84 -45.71
N ALA A 211 1.13 6.87 -46.56
CA ALA A 211 1.77 7.05 -47.87
C ALA A 211 1.36 5.92 -48.85
N PRO A 212 1.32 6.20 -50.14
CA PRO A 212 0.85 5.24 -51.14
C PRO A 212 1.77 4.02 -51.36
N TYR A 213 3.03 4.09 -50.86
CA TYR A 213 4.01 3.02 -50.99
C TYR A 213 4.70 2.71 -49.65
N GLY A 214 4.78 1.43 -49.31
CA GLY A 214 5.48 0.94 -48.11
C GLY A 214 4.62 0.09 -47.18
N ASN A 215 5.25 -0.50 -46.15
CA ASN A 215 4.60 -1.36 -45.15
C ASN A 215 3.50 -0.60 -44.41
N GLN A 216 2.27 -1.05 -44.57
CA GLN A 216 1.05 -0.48 -43.98
C GLN A 216 0.73 -1.15 -42.67
N PHE A 217 1.68 -1.10 -41.72
CA PHE A 217 1.54 -1.75 -40.42
C PHE A 217 0.60 -0.96 -39.51
N ILE A 218 -0.61 -1.43 -39.34
CA ILE A 218 -1.59 -0.86 -38.42
C ILE A 218 -1.69 -1.76 -37.20
N ASN A 219 -1.42 -1.23 -36.01
CA ASN A 219 -1.36 -2.02 -34.79
C ASN A 219 -2.68 -2.03 -34.02
N CYS A 220 -3.37 -0.90 -33.95
CA CYS A 220 -4.56 -0.73 -33.13
C CYS A 220 -5.52 0.30 -33.73
N CYS A 221 -6.78 0.21 -33.35
CA CYS A 221 -7.80 1.21 -33.64
C CYS A 221 -8.62 1.53 -32.39
N ALA A 222 -9.21 2.72 -32.37
CA ALA A 222 -10.11 3.17 -31.32
C ALA A 222 -11.14 4.14 -31.85
N GLU A 223 -12.33 4.17 -31.25
CA GLU A 223 -13.37 5.15 -31.48
C GLU A 223 -13.47 6.08 -30.27
N ASP A 224 -13.60 7.40 -30.52
CA ASP A 224 -13.85 8.35 -29.43
C ASP A 224 -15.35 8.55 -29.17
N SER A 225 -15.67 9.29 -28.12
CA SER A 225 -17.06 9.63 -27.77
C SER A 225 -17.83 10.42 -28.82
N ASN A 226 -17.14 11.03 -29.77
CA ASN A 226 -17.72 11.77 -30.90
C ASN A 226 -17.90 10.92 -32.17
N GLY A 227 -17.43 9.65 -32.16
CA GLY A 227 -17.48 8.73 -33.29
C GLY A 227 -16.33 8.89 -34.28
N ASN A 228 -15.26 9.58 -33.91
CA ASN A 228 -14.05 9.61 -34.71
C ASN A 228 -13.25 8.33 -34.54
N ILE A 229 -12.77 7.81 -35.68
CA ILE A 229 -11.97 6.59 -35.71
C ILE A 229 -10.49 6.93 -35.79
N TYR A 230 -9.73 6.45 -34.85
CA TYR A 230 -8.27 6.62 -34.77
C TYR A 230 -7.58 5.31 -35.07
N VAL A 231 -6.43 5.37 -35.74
CA VAL A 231 -5.59 4.21 -36.01
C VAL A 231 -4.14 4.51 -35.65
N GLY A 232 -3.51 3.56 -34.98
CA GLY A 232 -2.10 3.61 -34.59
C GLY A 232 -1.24 2.76 -35.52
N THR A 233 -0.12 3.30 -35.99
CA THR A 233 0.77 2.67 -36.96
C THR A 233 2.11 2.28 -36.33
N SER A 234 2.87 1.43 -37.02
CA SER A 234 4.26 1.17 -36.71
C SER A 234 5.17 2.17 -37.47
N GLY A 235 5.61 3.22 -36.77
CA GLY A 235 6.60 4.18 -37.28
C GLY A 235 6.09 5.36 -38.09
N ARG A 236 4.77 5.65 -38.05
CA ARG A 236 4.17 6.82 -38.68
C ARG A 236 3.22 7.58 -37.75
N GLY A 237 3.05 7.14 -36.51
CA GLY A 237 2.21 7.78 -35.53
C GLY A 237 0.72 7.43 -35.67
N VAL A 238 -0.16 8.40 -35.37
CA VAL A 238 -1.61 8.22 -35.28
C VAL A 238 -2.34 9.02 -36.36
N PHE A 239 -3.34 8.39 -36.94
CA PHE A 239 -4.21 8.98 -37.95
C PHE A 239 -5.66 8.91 -37.50
N VAL A 240 -6.47 9.90 -37.95
CA VAL A 240 -7.91 9.95 -37.72
C VAL A 240 -8.64 9.85 -39.07
N TYR A 241 -9.71 9.06 -39.10
CA TYR A 241 -10.55 8.92 -40.25
C TYR A 241 -11.45 10.15 -40.43
N ASN A 242 -11.41 10.74 -41.59
CA ASN A 242 -12.29 11.84 -41.98
C ASN A 242 -13.36 11.30 -42.94
N GLN A 243 -14.62 11.45 -42.56
CA GLN A 243 -15.77 11.00 -43.35
C GLN A 243 -15.98 11.83 -44.60
N THR A 244 -15.56 13.09 -44.63
CA THR A 244 -15.84 14.03 -45.74
C THR A 244 -15.07 13.65 -47.00
N ASP A 245 -13.82 13.29 -46.87
CA ASP A 245 -12.94 12.89 -47.96
C ASP A 245 -12.67 11.39 -48.00
N ASN A 246 -13.27 10.65 -47.09
CA ASN A 246 -13.14 9.19 -46.92
C ASN A 246 -11.69 8.72 -46.82
N ALA A 247 -10.86 9.44 -46.07
CA ALA A 247 -9.43 9.23 -45.93
C ALA A 247 -8.93 9.35 -44.49
N PHE A 248 -7.73 8.84 -44.20
CA PHE A 248 -7.03 8.99 -42.93
C PHE A 248 -6.06 10.16 -42.95
N HIS A 249 -6.17 11.06 -41.98
CA HIS A 249 -5.28 12.21 -41.78
C HIS A 249 -4.42 12.06 -40.56
N GLN A 250 -3.15 12.37 -40.66
CA GLN A 250 -2.21 12.30 -39.57
C GLN A 250 -2.47 13.41 -38.55
N ILE A 251 -2.58 13.02 -37.27
CA ILE A 251 -2.74 13.94 -36.15
C ILE A 251 -1.50 13.97 -35.23
N PHE A 252 -0.71 12.91 -35.25
CA PHE A 252 0.51 12.78 -34.45
C PHE A 252 1.52 11.95 -35.22
N HIS A 253 2.79 12.38 -35.22
CA HIS A 253 3.91 11.67 -35.86
C HIS A 253 4.77 11.01 -34.78
N SER A 254 5.13 9.74 -34.98
CA SER A 254 6.12 9.00 -34.19
C SER A 254 6.83 7.99 -35.07
N ASN A 255 8.12 7.86 -34.89
CA ASN A 255 8.93 6.81 -35.54
C ASN A 255 8.82 5.46 -34.80
N PHE A 256 8.18 5.43 -33.64
CA PHE A 256 7.97 4.23 -32.83
C PHE A 256 6.57 3.65 -33.03
N PRO A 257 6.40 2.33 -32.80
CA PRO A 257 5.10 1.70 -32.93
C PRO A 257 4.08 2.23 -31.91
N ILE A 258 2.92 2.60 -32.39
CA ILE A 258 1.76 2.88 -31.54
C ILE A 258 1.14 1.53 -31.17
N LYS A 259 1.06 1.21 -29.87
CA LYS A 259 0.58 -0.08 -29.38
C LYS A 259 -0.86 -0.06 -28.94
N VAL A 260 -1.29 1.07 -28.38
CA VAL A 260 -2.63 1.21 -27.81
C VAL A 260 -3.15 2.65 -27.94
N LEU A 261 -4.44 2.77 -28.22
CA LEU A 261 -5.20 4.00 -28.22
C LEU A 261 -6.36 3.84 -27.24
N LYS A 262 -6.51 4.76 -26.32
CA LYS A 262 -7.57 4.71 -25.30
C LYS A 262 -8.08 6.11 -24.98
N GLN A 263 -9.38 6.33 -25.16
CA GLN A 263 -9.98 7.57 -24.67
C GLN A 263 -10.05 7.57 -23.15
N ASN A 264 -9.66 8.70 -22.57
CA ASN A 264 -9.86 9.04 -21.17
C ASN A 264 -10.41 10.47 -21.11
N GLU A 265 -11.66 10.63 -20.75
CA GLU A 265 -12.41 11.90 -20.82
C GLU A 265 -12.30 12.54 -22.21
N ASN A 266 -11.77 13.78 -22.31
CA ASN A 266 -11.57 14.51 -23.56
C ASN A 266 -10.21 14.25 -24.23
N LEU A 267 -9.42 13.34 -23.69
CA LEU A 267 -8.09 13.00 -24.18
C LEU A 267 -8.08 11.63 -24.85
N MET A 268 -7.48 11.54 -26.03
CA MET A 268 -7.06 10.27 -26.61
C MET A 268 -5.63 9.99 -26.13
N LEU A 269 -5.47 9.02 -25.24
CA LEU A 269 -4.18 8.55 -24.76
C LEU A 269 -3.56 7.61 -25.80
N ILE A 270 -2.32 7.89 -26.18
CA ILE A 270 -1.56 7.21 -27.20
C ILE A 270 -0.39 6.50 -26.51
N GLY A 271 -0.44 5.18 -26.42
CA GLY A 271 0.65 4.37 -25.86
C GLY A 271 1.66 3.96 -26.95
N ILE A 272 2.92 4.31 -26.75
CA ILE A 272 4.00 4.23 -27.74
C ILE A 272 5.10 3.29 -27.23
N ASP A 273 5.61 2.44 -28.08
CA ASP A 273 6.70 1.51 -27.78
C ASP A 273 8.06 2.20 -27.87
N GLY A 274 8.38 3.04 -26.86
CA GLY A 274 9.65 3.77 -26.76
C GLY A 274 9.54 5.27 -26.51
N GLU A 275 8.36 5.88 -26.69
CA GLU A 275 8.10 7.30 -26.39
C GLU A 275 7.04 7.48 -25.29
N GLY A 276 6.62 6.39 -24.62
CA GLY A 276 5.72 6.42 -23.49
C GLY A 276 4.28 6.71 -23.84
N ILE A 277 3.69 7.72 -23.18
CA ILE A 277 2.30 8.14 -23.41
C ILE A 277 2.27 9.56 -23.90
N VAL A 278 1.52 9.77 -24.98
CA VAL A 278 1.16 11.09 -25.50
C VAL A 278 -0.36 11.22 -25.41
N ALA A 279 -0.85 12.38 -25.01
CA ALA A 279 -2.27 12.69 -24.97
C ALA A 279 -2.63 13.68 -26.07
N TYR A 280 -3.67 13.35 -26.82
CA TYR A 280 -4.26 14.24 -27.84
C TYR A 280 -5.59 14.76 -27.33
N ASP A 281 -5.72 16.08 -27.21
CA ASP A 281 -6.98 16.75 -26.83
C ASP A 281 -7.93 16.73 -28.01
N ILE A 282 -9.00 15.95 -27.88
CA ILE A 282 -10.00 15.73 -28.93
C ILE A 282 -10.74 17.02 -29.30
N LEU A 283 -10.99 17.88 -28.31
CA LEU A 283 -11.72 19.14 -28.49
C LEU A 283 -10.83 20.21 -29.11
N LYS A 284 -9.59 20.35 -28.61
CA LYS A 284 -8.64 21.34 -29.12
C LYS A 284 -7.92 20.90 -30.39
N LYS A 285 -8.01 19.62 -30.75
CA LYS A 285 -7.30 18.98 -31.87
C LYS A 285 -5.78 19.22 -31.83
N SER A 286 -5.20 19.12 -30.67
CA SER A 286 -3.77 19.34 -30.43
C SER A 286 -3.22 18.38 -29.39
N ILE A 287 -1.91 18.19 -29.40
CA ILE A 287 -1.24 17.43 -28.35
C ILE A 287 -1.38 18.16 -27.02
N ALA A 288 -1.88 17.49 -26.02
CA ALA A 288 -1.99 17.99 -24.66
C ALA A 288 -0.68 17.72 -23.91
N ASP A 289 -0.32 18.65 -23.06
CA ASP A 289 0.82 18.49 -22.17
C ASP A 289 0.36 17.73 -20.92
N THR A 290 0.63 16.45 -20.90
CA THR A 290 0.30 15.56 -19.77
C THR A 290 1.58 14.93 -19.23
N ASP A 291 1.80 15.10 -17.94
CA ASP A 291 2.93 14.46 -17.25
C ASP A 291 2.41 13.40 -16.30
N PHE A 292 2.86 12.16 -16.51
CA PHE A 292 2.64 11.06 -15.60
C PHE A 292 3.93 10.81 -14.83
N TYR A 293 3.87 10.89 -13.49
CA TYR A 293 5.01 10.61 -12.62
C TYR A 293 4.91 9.18 -12.10
N ILE A 294 5.89 8.38 -12.44
CA ILE A 294 6.04 7.01 -11.97
C ILE A 294 7.40 6.92 -11.29
N ASP A 295 7.42 6.50 -10.03
CA ASP A 295 8.64 6.43 -9.24
C ASP A 295 9.78 5.72 -9.99
N ASN A 296 10.93 6.39 -10.13
CA ASN A 296 12.13 5.90 -10.83
C ASN A 296 11.94 5.48 -12.29
N ILE A 297 10.82 5.82 -12.94
CA ILE A 297 10.56 5.49 -14.34
C ILE A 297 10.39 6.75 -15.18
N ASN A 298 11.23 6.90 -16.18
CA ASN A 298 11.00 7.90 -17.23
C ASN A 298 9.94 7.37 -18.20
N ILE A 299 8.68 7.81 -17.99
CA ILE A 299 7.56 7.37 -18.83
C ILE A 299 7.76 7.76 -20.30
N LYS A 300 8.38 8.91 -20.60
CA LYS A 300 8.62 9.42 -21.97
C LYS A 300 9.62 8.58 -22.77
N LYS A 301 10.37 7.69 -22.13
CA LYS A 301 11.28 6.73 -22.78
C LYS A 301 10.85 5.29 -22.53
N SER A 302 9.63 5.07 -22.06
CA SER A 302 9.10 3.75 -21.74
C SER A 302 8.31 3.17 -22.90
N LYS A 303 8.13 1.85 -22.88
CA LYS A 303 7.34 1.10 -23.85
C LYS A 303 5.95 0.86 -23.28
N VAL A 304 4.95 1.56 -23.77
CA VAL A 304 3.57 1.44 -23.26
C VAL A 304 2.76 0.56 -24.21
N HIS A 305 2.37 -0.63 -23.74
CA HIS A 305 1.68 -1.64 -24.54
C HIS A 305 0.18 -1.72 -24.23
N SER A 306 -0.26 -1.31 -23.06
CA SER A 306 -1.67 -1.39 -22.68
C SER A 306 -2.09 -0.21 -21.83
N LEU A 307 -3.32 0.25 -22.05
CA LEU A 307 -4.01 1.30 -21.29
C LEU A 307 -5.42 0.83 -20.97
N LEU A 308 -5.80 0.92 -19.70
CA LEU A 308 -7.14 0.60 -19.23
C LEU A 308 -7.64 1.73 -18.31
N THR A 309 -8.84 2.25 -18.60
CA THR A 309 -9.61 3.02 -17.62
C THR A 309 -10.60 2.06 -16.97
N ASP A 310 -10.50 1.87 -15.65
CA ASP A 310 -11.37 0.95 -14.94
C ASP A 310 -12.75 1.56 -14.62
N SER A 311 -13.63 0.79 -14.02
CA SER A 311 -14.99 1.21 -13.65
C SER A 311 -15.05 2.35 -12.62
N SER A 312 -13.95 2.64 -11.94
CA SER A 312 -13.78 3.75 -11.00
C SER A 312 -13.03 4.94 -11.61
N ASN A 313 -12.85 4.95 -12.95
CA ASN A 313 -12.09 5.94 -13.72
C ASN A 313 -10.60 6.03 -13.36
N ASN A 314 -10.04 5.00 -12.71
CA ASN A 314 -8.59 4.93 -12.53
C ASN A 314 -7.92 4.50 -13.84
N LEU A 315 -6.70 5.00 -14.06
CA LEU A 315 -5.91 4.64 -15.22
C LEU A 315 -4.84 3.59 -14.87
N TRP A 316 -4.87 2.48 -15.60
CA TRP A 316 -3.90 1.41 -15.54
C TRP A 316 -3.02 1.43 -16.78
N ILE A 317 -1.70 1.45 -16.60
CA ILE A 317 -0.73 1.56 -17.68
C ILE A 317 0.17 0.33 -17.69
N GLY A 318 0.12 -0.46 -18.73
CA GLY A 318 1.02 -1.58 -18.96
C GLY A 318 2.33 -1.10 -19.57
N ILE A 319 3.39 -1.07 -18.79
CA ILE A 319 4.71 -0.65 -19.23
C ILE A 319 5.57 -1.89 -19.44
N TYR A 320 5.88 -2.20 -20.69
CA TYR A 320 6.68 -3.36 -21.05
C TYR A 320 8.07 -3.27 -20.42
N GLN A 321 8.53 -4.35 -19.78
CA GLN A 321 9.78 -4.48 -19.02
C GLN A 321 9.82 -3.68 -17.69
N LYS A 322 8.72 -3.05 -17.26
CA LYS A 322 8.67 -2.30 -16.00
C LYS A 322 7.54 -2.78 -15.08
N GLY A 323 6.44 -3.24 -15.62
CA GLY A 323 5.27 -3.67 -14.87
C GLY A 323 4.03 -2.86 -15.16
N VAL A 324 3.13 -2.79 -14.18
CA VAL A 324 1.84 -2.10 -14.28
C VAL A 324 1.84 -0.87 -13.39
N ALA A 325 1.60 0.28 -13.98
CA ALA A 325 1.40 1.51 -13.25
C ALA A 325 -0.09 1.78 -13.04
N PHE A 326 -0.48 2.13 -11.83
CA PHE A 326 -1.83 2.46 -11.40
C PHE A 326 -1.91 3.92 -11.00
N ILE A 327 -2.79 4.67 -11.64
CA ILE A 327 -3.06 6.09 -11.38
C ILE A 327 -4.51 6.21 -10.91
N PRO A 328 -4.75 6.52 -9.63
CA PRO A 328 -6.10 6.69 -9.14
C PRO A 328 -6.76 7.96 -9.69
N SER A 329 -8.05 7.88 -10.01
CA SER A 329 -8.84 9.01 -10.51
C SER A 329 -8.90 10.19 -9.53
N GLN A 330 -8.77 9.91 -8.23
CA GLN A 330 -8.81 10.89 -7.14
C GLN A 330 -7.44 11.44 -6.74
N ALA A 331 -6.35 11.07 -7.42
CA ALA A 331 -4.98 11.42 -7.03
C ALA A 331 -4.56 12.87 -7.29
N ASN A 332 -5.47 13.75 -7.70
CA ASN A 332 -5.13 15.10 -8.16
C ASN A 332 -5.09 16.18 -7.07
N MET A 333 -5.06 15.79 -5.78
CA MET A 333 -4.98 16.78 -4.68
C MET A 333 -3.62 17.48 -4.62
N PHE A 334 -2.56 16.76 -4.96
CA PHE A 334 -1.19 17.25 -4.89
C PHE A 334 -0.56 17.29 -6.27
N SER A 335 0.25 18.31 -6.51
CA SER A 335 1.04 18.47 -7.73
C SER A 335 2.52 18.39 -7.38
N TYR A 336 3.37 18.07 -8.36
CA TYR A 336 4.78 17.82 -8.16
C TYR A 336 5.66 18.57 -9.16
N ILE A 337 6.83 19.02 -8.70
CA ILE A 337 7.93 19.59 -9.50
C ILE A 337 9.22 18.91 -9.06
N GLY A 338 9.95 18.29 -9.98
CA GLY A 338 11.19 17.60 -9.66
C GLY A 338 11.87 17.01 -10.89
N ASN A 339 12.83 16.12 -10.66
CA ASN A 339 13.61 15.50 -11.71
C ASN A 339 12.83 14.56 -12.64
N PHE A 340 11.60 14.15 -12.22
CA PHE A 340 10.70 13.36 -13.06
C PHE A 340 9.64 14.21 -13.76
N SER A 341 9.68 15.53 -13.56
CA SER A 341 8.80 16.47 -14.24
C SER A 341 9.12 16.56 -15.73
N SER A 342 8.22 17.18 -16.50
CA SER A 342 8.48 17.55 -17.88
C SER A 342 9.67 18.48 -17.98
N LEU A 343 10.23 18.61 -19.19
CA LEU A 343 11.29 19.57 -19.46
C LEU A 343 10.90 21.02 -19.14
N ARG A 344 9.61 21.31 -19.05
CA ARG A 344 9.10 22.65 -18.72
C ARG A 344 9.21 23.02 -17.27
N ASN A 345 9.15 22.05 -16.37
CA ASN A 345 9.25 22.25 -14.92
C ASN A 345 10.26 21.33 -14.25
N TYR A 346 11.24 20.89 -15.03
CA TYR A 346 12.35 20.07 -14.55
C TYR A 346 13.21 20.84 -13.58
N ILE A 347 13.47 20.25 -12.44
CA ILE A 347 14.55 20.61 -11.52
C ILE A 347 15.35 19.36 -11.23
N GLY A 348 16.65 19.48 -10.98
CA GLY A 348 17.53 18.35 -10.76
C GLY A 348 17.05 17.38 -9.67
N SER A 349 17.81 16.33 -9.44
CA SER A 349 17.47 15.25 -8.50
C SER A 349 17.85 15.53 -7.04
N ASN A 350 18.38 16.73 -6.77
CA ASN A 350 18.87 17.07 -5.43
C ASN A 350 17.73 17.47 -4.47
N CYS A 351 18.03 17.34 -3.18
CA CYS A 351 17.12 17.73 -2.13
C CYS A 351 16.83 19.24 -2.19
N ILE A 352 15.56 19.60 -2.08
CA ILE A 352 15.12 20.99 -2.02
C ILE A 352 15.24 21.46 -0.57
N THR A 353 16.07 22.44 -0.33
CA THR A 353 16.37 22.96 1.01
C THR A 353 15.70 24.30 1.31
N ALA A 354 15.37 25.07 0.28
CA ALA A 354 14.74 26.38 0.46
C ALA A 354 13.83 26.74 -0.72
N LEU A 355 12.76 27.46 -0.44
CA LEU A 355 11.80 27.95 -1.43
C LEU A 355 11.50 29.42 -1.15
N CYS A 356 11.50 30.24 -2.22
CA CYS A 356 11.08 31.64 -2.14
C CYS A 356 10.29 32.01 -3.38
N LYS A 357 9.10 32.56 -3.21
CA LYS A 357 8.33 33.12 -4.31
C LYS A 357 8.39 34.64 -4.29
N THR A 358 8.95 35.24 -5.37
CA THR A 358 9.12 36.69 -5.46
C THR A 358 7.79 37.41 -5.67
N THR A 359 7.66 38.59 -5.08
CA THR A 359 6.41 39.37 -5.11
C THR A 359 6.24 40.15 -6.42
N ASP A 360 7.32 40.57 -7.05
CA ASP A 360 7.30 41.40 -8.28
C ASP A 360 6.93 40.63 -9.56
N LYS A 361 7.64 39.51 -9.83
CA LYS A 361 7.43 38.69 -11.02
C LYS A 361 6.79 37.35 -10.75
N SER A 362 6.38 37.12 -9.50
CA SER A 362 5.81 35.84 -9.02
C SER A 362 6.67 34.60 -9.40
N ARG A 363 7.98 34.77 -9.50
CA ARG A 363 8.91 33.67 -9.80
C ARG A 363 9.10 32.80 -8.55
N LEU A 364 9.24 31.52 -8.77
CA LEU A 364 9.68 30.61 -7.74
C LEU A 364 11.18 30.39 -7.83
N ILE A 365 11.88 30.72 -6.76
CA ILE A 365 13.31 30.47 -6.58
C ILE A 365 13.45 29.24 -5.71
N VAL A 366 14.20 28.27 -6.17
CA VAL A 366 14.37 26.96 -5.54
C VAL A 366 15.83 26.79 -5.19
N GLY A 367 16.12 26.67 -3.91
CA GLY A 367 17.45 26.34 -3.40
C GLY A 367 17.60 24.85 -3.17
N THR A 368 18.74 24.30 -3.55
CA THR A 368 19.03 22.89 -3.48
C THR A 368 20.23 22.57 -2.60
N ASP A 369 20.34 21.31 -2.23
CA ASP A 369 21.55 20.77 -1.61
C ASP A 369 22.50 20.28 -2.71
N ASN A 370 23.60 21.04 -2.88
CA ASN A 370 24.70 20.75 -3.78
C ASN A 370 24.43 20.88 -5.30
N ASP A 371 23.39 21.64 -5.71
CA ASP A 371 23.10 21.88 -7.13
C ASP A 371 22.64 23.33 -7.40
N GLY A 372 22.95 24.25 -6.51
CA GLY A 372 22.68 25.66 -6.69
C GLY A 372 21.19 26.02 -6.66
N ILE A 373 20.74 26.80 -7.64
CA ILE A 373 19.47 27.49 -7.63
C ILE A 373 18.74 27.29 -8.95
N TYR A 374 17.44 26.95 -8.86
CA TYR A 374 16.55 26.91 -10.01
C TYR A 374 15.57 28.07 -9.99
N LEU A 375 15.36 28.70 -11.12
CA LEU A 375 14.37 29.75 -11.34
C LEU A 375 13.21 29.20 -12.16
N LEU A 376 12.01 29.33 -11.65
CA LEU A 376 10.77 28.95 -12.33
C LEU A 376 9.87 30.18 -12.50
N ASP A 377 9.04 30.18 -13.56
CA ASP A 377 8.09 31.26 -13.79
C ASP A 377 6.86 31.17 -12.85
N LYS A 378 5.90 32.07 -13.02
CA LYS A 378 4.64 32.08 -12.25
C LYS A 378 3.82 30.77 -12.40
N ASN A 379 4.01 30.05 -13.49
CA ASN A 379 3.31 28.79 -13.81
C ASN A 379 4.18 27.56 -13.47
N TYR A 380 5.31 27.78 -12.77
CA TYR A 380 6.30 26.76 -12.41
C TYR A 380 7.06 26.14 -13.59
N ASN A 381 7.10 26.81 -14.75
CA ASN A 381 7.95 26.38 -15.87
C ASN A 381 9.40 26.78 -15.58
N PHE A 382 10.30 25.91 -15.95
CA PHE A 382 11.75 26.14 -15.83
C PHE A 382 12.17 27.37 -16.65
N LEU A 383 12.90 28.29 -16.04
CA LEU A 383 13.49 29.46 -16.67
C LEU A 383 14.99 29.33 -16.80
N GLN A 384 15.66 29.03 -15.69
CA GLN A 384 17.13 29.00 -15.63
C GLN A 384 17.59 28.14 -14.46
N HIS A 385 18.70 27.46 -14.64
CA HIS A 385 19.49 26.87 -13.57
C HIS A 385 20.74 27.72 -13.36
N LEU A 386 21.02 28.10 -12.14
CA LEU A 386 22.22 28.81 -11.72
C LEU A 386 23.08 27.85 -10.90
N SER A 387 24.25 27.50 -11.40
CA SER A 387 25.20 26.60 -10.76
C SER A 387 26.49 27.30 -10.44
N GLN A 388 27.27 26.75 -9.51
CA GLN A 388 28.61 27.29 -9.16
C GLN A 388 29.59 27.18 -10.33
N ASP A 389 29.42 26.17 -11.21
CA ASP A 389 30.29 25.96 -12.38
C ASP A 389 30.16 27.11 -13.41
N GLU A 390 28.96 27.68 -13.54
CA GLU A 390 28.67 28.79 -14.45
C GLU A 390 28.89 30.14 -13.81
N ASN A 391 28.70 30.29 -12.50
CA ASN A 391 28.85 31.52 -11.75
C ASN A 391 29.35 31.20 -10.32
N PRO A 392 30.62 31.56 -9.99
CA PRO A 392 31.19 31.30 -8.66
C PRO A 392 30.49 31.97 -7.48
N ASP A 393 29.65 32.97 -7.74
CA ASP A 393 28.84 33.65 -6.70
C ASP A 393 27.60 32.82 -6.29
N VAL A 394 27.25 31.77 -7.05
CA VAL A 394 26.17 30.86 -6.73
C VAL A 394 26.65 29.85 -5.69
N PRO A 395 26.00 29.78 -4.50
CA PRO A 395 26.36 28.75 -3.53
C PRO A 395 25.86 27.38 -4.01
N PRO A 396 26.67 26.32 -3.91
CA PRO A 396 26.25 24.98 -4.29
C PRO A 396 25.13 24.49 -3.35
N THR A 397 25.27 24.71 -2.05
CA THR A 397 24.27 24.33 -1.04
C THR A 397 23.58 25.56 -0.47
N VAL A 398 22.32 25.73 -0.81
CA VAL A 398 21.44 26.80 -0.33
C VAL A 398 20.70 26.34 0.91
N MET A 399 20.78 27.09 2.02
CA MET A 399 20.12 26.74 3.26
C MET A 399 18.83 27.51 3.48
N CYS A 400 18.76 28.75 3.05
CA CYS A 400 17.57 29.59 3.17
C CYS A 400 17.49 30.64 2.06
N LEU A 401 16.28 31.05 1.75
CA LEU A 401 15.93 32.08 0.78
C LEU A 401 14.96 33.05 1.42
N PHE A 402 15.17 34.35 1.21
CA PHE A 402 14.29 35.38 1.75
C PHE A 402 14.25 36.63 0.84
N GLU A 403 13.05 37.08 0.45
CA GLU A 403 12.85 38.33 -0.28
C GLU A 403 12.63 39.47 0.70
N ASP A 404 13.52 40.50 0.63
CA ASP A 404 13.42 41.70 1.46
C ASP A 404 12.39 42.71 0.93
N SER A 405 12.09 43.74 1.73
CA SER A 405 11.16 44.79 1.36
C SER A 405 11.60 45.62 0.13
N ASN A 406 12.87 45.54 -0.28
CA ASN A 406 13.40 46.14 -1.48
C ASN A 406 13.40 45.20 -2.71
N LYS A 407 12.72 44.04 -2.64
CA LYS A 407 12.61 43.03 -3.69
C LYS A 407 13.90 42.33 -4.05
N LYS A 408 14.85 42.29 -3.14
CA LYS A 408 16.10 41.54 -3.29
C LYS A 408 15.97 40.22 -2.56
N VAL A 409 16.44 39.13 -3.20
CA VAL A 409 16.36 37.80 -2.58
C VAL A 409 17.72 37.47 -1.96
N TRP A 410 17.70 37.32 -0.64
CA TRP A 410 18.83 36.90 0.16
C TRP A 410 18.97 35.38 0.09
N ILE A 411 20.18 34.92 -0.18
CA ILE A 411 20.51 33.51 -0.31
C ILE A 411 21.54 33.18 0.75
N GLY A 412 21.08 32.42 1.76
CA GLY A 412 21.98 31.90 2.80
C GLY A 412 22.51 30.53 2.42
N SER A 413 23.77 30.28 2.68
CA SER A 413 24.44 29.04 2.31
C SER A 413 25.04 28.31 3.50
N TYR A 414 25.38 27.01 3.28
CA TYR A 414 26.08 26.22 4.28
C TYR A 414 27.51 26.67 4.57
N LEU A 415 28.30 27.06 3.53
CA LEU A 415 29.72 27.44 3.66
C LEU A 415 30.12 28.64 2.82
N SER A 416 29.34 29.00 1.80
CA SER A 416 29.69 30.01 0.82
C SER A 416 29.35 31.46 1.22
N GLY A 417 28.76 31.64 2.42
CA GLY A 417 28.33 32.95 2.89
C GLY A 417 26.96 33.35 2.38
N ILE A 418 26.81 34.60 1.97
CA ILE A 418 25.55 35.18 1.53
C ILE A 418 25.69 35.66 0.08
N SER A 419 24.73 35.36 -0.74
CA SER A 419 24.53 35.91 -2.08
C SER A 419 23.21 36.67 -2.15
N LEU A 420 23.12 37.67 -3.00
CA LEU A 420 21.95 38.48 -3.27
C LEU A 420 21.53 38.30 -4.71
N PHE A 421 20.31 37.91 -4.93
CA PHE A 421 19.71 37.82 -6.26
C PHE A 421 18.71 38.97 -6.47
N ASP A 422 18.95 39.73 -7.53
CA ASP A 422 18.08 40.79 -7.99
C ASP A 422 17.07 40.24 -9.01
N SER A 423 15.81 40.13 -8.60
CA SER A 423 14.75 39.58 -9.46
C SER A 423 14.43 40.45 -10.68
N GLN A 424 14.74 41.76 -10.63
CA GLN A 424 14.50 42.70 -11.72
C GLN A 424 15.54 42.55 -12.83
N THR A 425 16.81 42.49 -12.46
CA THR A 425 17.95 42.41 -13.39
C THR A 425 18.41 40.98 -13.68
N ASN A 426 17.93 39.98 -12.93
CA ASN A 426 18.39 38.58 -12.91
C ASN A 426 19.90 38.46 -12.56
N LYS A 427 20.45 39.42 -11.85
CA LYS A 427 21.87 39.43 -11.47
C LYS A 427 22.02 38.84 -10.08
N LEU A 428 22.96 37.93 -9.92
CA LEU A 428 23.38 37.38 -8.64
C LEU A 428 24.77 37.96 -8.30
N SER A 429 24.95 38.34 -7.05
CA SER A 429 26.23 38.89 -6.54
C SER A 429 26.48 38.38 -5.12
N LYS A 430 27.71 38.04 -4.81
CA LYS A 430 28.12 37.68 -3.45
C LYS A 430 28.23 38.91 -2.58
N ILE A 431 27.79 38.81 -1.34
CA ILE A 431 27.89 39.83 -0.32
C ILE A 431 28.73 39.31 0.83
N SER A 432 29.78 40.03 1.19
CA SER A 432 30.59 39.72 2.36
C SER A 432 30.11 40.57 3.54
N LEU A 433 29.37 39.91 4.47
CA LEU A 433 29.01 40.51 5.74
C LEU A 433 30.03 40.10 6.80
N GLN A 434 30.64 41.08 7.45
CA GLN A 434 31.66 40.87 8.47
C GLN A 434 31.15 41.26 9.84
N ASN A 435 31.44 40.43 10.82
CA ASN A 435 31.17 40.76 12.22
C ASN A 435 32.10 41.86 12.74
N ASN A 436 31.92 42.31 13.99
CA ASN A 436 32.71 43.35 14.59
C ASN A 436 34.24 43.02 14.69
N GLU A 437 34.59 41.74 14.58
CA GLU A 437 35.96 41.23 14.58
C GLU A 437 36.57 41.08 13.19
N GLY A 438 35.82 41.44 12.13
CA GLY A 438 36.23 41.29 10.75
C GLY A 438 36.07 39.87 10.14
N ASN A 439 35.45 38.94 10.87
CA ASN A 439 35.18 37.56 10.39
C ASN A 439 33.95 37.56 9.50
N GLU A 440 34.06 36.91 8.34
CA GLU A 440 32.96 36.72 7.40
C GLU A 440 31.91 35.76 7.94
N ILE A 441 30.63 36.12 7.81
CA ILE A 441 29.48 35.26 8.16
C ILE A 441 29.24 34.30 7.03
N LYS A 442 29.51 32.98 7.24
CA LYS A 442 29.51 31.98 6.17
C LYS A 442 28.36 30.99 6.20
N LYS A 443 27.89 30.62 7.38
CA LYS A 443 26.88 29.58 7.58
C LYS A 443 25.54 30.20 7.97
N VAL A 444 24.70 30.49 7.01
CA VAL A 444 23.43 31.19 7.22
C VAL A 444 22.25 30.29 6.98
N TYR A 445 21.38 30.16 7.99
CA TYR A 445 20.28 29.22 8.03
C TYR A 445 18.89 29.87 8.03
N SER A 446 18.79 31.14 8.42
CA SER A 446 17.50 31.81 8.46
C SER A 446 17.64 33.33 8.34
N PHE A 447 16.70 33.93 7.63
CA PHE A 447 16.51 35.39 7.55
C PHE A 447 15.07 35.71 7.93
N VAL A 448 14.88 36.88 8.56
CA VAL A 448 13.57 37.51 8.71
C VAL A 448 13.74 39.03 8.81
N GLU A 449 12.87 39.78 8.14
CA GLU A 449 12.85 41.23 8.21
C GLU A 449 11.89 41.68 9.31
N GLY A 450 12.37 42.58 10.17
CA GLY A 450 11.62 43.23 11.19
C GLY A 450 11.31 44.73 10.85
N PRO A 451 10.90 45.54 11.82
CA PRO A 451 10.58 46.91 11.58
C PRO A 451 11.82 47.73 11.18
N HIS A 452 11.59 48.88 10.57
CA HIS A 452 12.66 49.77 10.08
C HIS A 452 13.64 49.14 9.11
N LYS A 453 13.17 48.15 8.33
CA LYS A 453 14.01 47.39 7.37
C LYS A 453 15.20 46.69 8.05
N ARG A 454 15.04 46.23 9.27
CA ARG A 454 16.07 45.45 9.97
C ARG A 454 15.99 44.00 9.60
N LEU A 455 17.01 43.49 8.96
CA LEU A 455 17.17 42.11 8.60
C LEU A 455 17.87 41.33 9.71
N TRP A 456 17.21 40.32 10.25
CA TRP A 456 17.76 39.40 11.24
C TRP A 456 18.36 38.18 10.52
N ILE A 457 19.54 37.76 10.96
CA ILE A 457 20.34 36.71 10.31
C ILE A 457 20.69 35.65 11.36
N GLY A 458 20.14 34.46 11.20
CA GLY A 458 20.43 33.28 12.01
C GLY A 458 21.56 32.46 11.40
N THR A 459 22.58 32.15 12.20
CA THR A 459 23.76 31.42 11.70
C THR A 459 23.99 30.12 12.46
N MET A 460 24.76 29.23 11.86
CA MET A 460 25.17 27.98 12.49
C MET A 460 26.59 28.14 13.06
N GLY A 461 26.67 28.40 14.37
CA GLY A 461 27.91 28.41 15.13
C GLY A 461 28.45 29.79 15.45
N THR A 462 27.85 30.90 14.92
CA THR A 462 28.28 32.27 15.26
C THR A 462 27.15 33.12 15.84
N GLY A 463 25.94 32.57 15.96
CA GLY A 463 24.81 33.19 16.67
C GLY A 463 23.91 34.03 15.80
N LEU A 464 23.23 34.97 16.43
CA LEU A 464 22.26 35.87 15.83
C LEU A 464 22.85 37.23 15.52
N TYR A 465 22.59 37.70 14.31
CA TYR A 465 22.99 39.04 13.85
C TYR A 465 21.78 39.80 13.34
N TYR A 466 21.91 41.12 13.27
CA TYR A 466 21.02 41.97 12.47
C TYR A 466 21.82 42.98 11.61
N ALA A 467 21.16 43.37 10.53
CA ALA A 467 21.62 44.42 9.64
C ALA A 467 20.48 45.36 9.29
N ASP A 468 20.73 46.67 9.24
CA ASP A 468 19.74 47.61 8.73
C ASP A 468 19.89 47.74 7.20
N LEU A 469 18.80 47.41 6.48
CA LEU A 469 18.82 47.36 5.01
C LEU A 469 18.91 48.78 4.42
N PRO A 470 19.71 48.99 3.36
CA PRO A 470 19.86 50.30 2.71
C PRO A 470 18.56 50.72 2.00
N SER A 471 18.38 52.02 1.85
CA SER A 471 17.23 52.59 1.12
C SER A 471 17.39 52.53 -0.41
N SER A 472 18.62 52.37 -0.92
CA SER A 472 18.95 52.28 -2.35
C SER A 472 19.64 50.96 -2.70
N SER A 473 19.49 50.49 -3.94
CA SER A 473 20.02 49.19 -4.43
C SER A 473 21.57 49.12 -4.49
N ASP A 474 22.26 50.25 -4.56
CA ASP A 474 23.71 50.29 -4.80
C ASP A 474 24.56 50.11 -3.52
N SER A 475 23.94 50.12 -2.36
CA SER A 475 24.63 50.11 -1.05
C SER A 475 24.67 48.76 -0.33
N TYR A 476 24.20 47.67 -0.98
CA TYR A 476 24.18 46.34 -0.35
C TYR A 476 25.56 45.71 -0.09
N GLN A 477 26.62 46.18 -0.77
CA GLN A 477 27.99 45.66 -0.61
C GLN A 477 28.67 46.09 0.69
N HIS A 478 28.16 47.10 1.38
CA HIS A 478 28.77 47.70 2.57
C HIS A 478 27.85 47.68 3.81
N ILE A 479 27.02 46.69 3.94
CA ILE A 479 26.10 46.56 5.07
C ILE A 479 26.86 46.13 6.32
N LYS A 480 26.73 46.88 7.39
CA LYS A 480 27.25 46.51 8.69
C LYS A 480 26.31 45.57 9.42
N VAL A 481 26.84 44.53 10.03
CA VAL A 481 26.09 43.60 10.85
C VAL A 481 26.47 43.75 12.33
N HIS A 482 25.48 43.54 13.18
CA HIS A 482 25.64 43.66 14.63
C HIS A 482 25.27 42.33 15.25
N GLN A 483 26.15 41.77 16.07
CA GLN A 483 25.84 40.54 16.82
C GLN A 483 24.88 40.85 17.95
N VAL A 484 23.90 39.98 18.18
CA VAL A 484 22.87 40.10 19.20
C VAL A 484 23.09 39.00 20.24
N LEU A 485 23.29 39.41 21.50
CA LEU A 485 23.47 38.49 22.63
C LEU A 485 24.80 37.71 22.59
N SER A 486 25.28 37.37 23.76
CA SER A 486 26.50 36.57 23.92
C SER A 486 26.20 35.07 23.88
N GLU A 487 27.25 34.25 23.66
CA GLU A 487 27.18 32.78 23.72
C GLU A 487 26.58 32.25 25.04
N LYS A 488 26.72 32.98 26.13
CA LYS A 488 26.11 32.61 27.42
C LYS A 488 24.60 32.78 27.47
N THR A 489 24.07 33.66 26.59
CA THR A 489 22.64 34.03 26.59
C THR A 489 21.83 33.23 25.57
N ILE A 490 22.44 32.92 24.42
CA ILE A 490 21.76 32.21 23.33
C ILE A 490 22.67 31.16 22.70
N ASN A 491 22.12 29.99 22.36
CA ASN A 491 22.83 28.98 21.58
C ASN A 491 23.23 29.56 20.23
N GLN A 492 24.51 29.36 19.82
CA GLN A 492 25.06 29.92 18.60
C GLN A 492 24.59 29.24 17.32
N TRP A 493 23.85 28.12 17.42
CA TRP A 493 23.29 27.40 16.28
C TRP A 493 21.82 27.75 16.15
N ILE A 494 21.52 28.70 15.25
CA ILE A 494 20.18 29.22 14.99
C ILE A 494 19.64 28.51 13.77
N ASN A 495 18.54 27.79 13.97
CA ASN A 495 17.89 27.00 12.90
C ASN A 495 16.78 27.80 12.19
N THR A 496 16.05 28.62 12.95
CA THR A 496 14.86 29.31 12.42
C THR A 496 14.57 30.58 13.19
N LEU A 497 13.98 31.55 12.50
CA LEU A 497 13.58 32.84 13.04
C LEU A 497 12.12 33.12 12.71
N LEU A 498 11.37 33.67 13.66
CA LEU A 498 10.03 34.19 13.43
C LEU A 498 9.92 35.57 14.07
N TYR A 499 9.66 36.61 13.27
CA TYR A 499 9.32 37.93 13.74
C TYR A 499 7.81 38.13 13.75
N ILE A 500 7.28 38.65 14.84
CA ILE A 500 5.87 39.07 14.99
C ILE A 500 5.82 40.60 15.04
N PRO A 501 4.85 41.25 14.36
CA PRO A 501 4.76 42.72 14.26
C PRO A 501 4.62 43.47 15.58
N ASP A 502 4.41 42.77 16.69
CA ASP A 502 4.36 43.34 18.04
C ASP A 502 5.75 43.63 18.68
N GLY A 503 6.83 43.43 17.90
CA GLY A 503 8.19 43.68 18.31
C GLY A 503 8.94 42.50 18.89
N ARG A 504 8.38 41.29 18.83
CA ARG A 504 9.01 40.07 19.33
C ARG A 504 9.65 39.25 18.20
N LEU A 505 10.89 38.83 18.45
CA LEU A 505 11.63 37.88 17.60
C LEU A 505 11.78 36.57 18.35
N TYR A 506 11.20 35.49 17.79
CA TYR A 506 11.40 34.14 18.30
C TYR A 506 12.57 33.48 17.55
N VAL A 507 13.49 32.95 18.33
CA VAL A 507 14.73 32.36 17.82
C VAL A 507 14.78 30.89 18.21
N GLY A 508 14.59 30.02 17.22
CA GLY A 508 14.73 28.58 17.37
C GLY A 508 16.17 28.16 17.17
N THR A 509 16.73 27.49 18.18
CA THR A 509 18.12 27.05 18.18
C THR A 509 18.22 25.53 18.20
N TYR A 510 19.42 25.02 18.11
CA TYR A 510 19.71 23.59 18.32
C TYR A 510 19.39 23.12 19.74
N ASP A 511 19.32 24.07 20.71
CA ASP A 511 19.07 23.80 22.12
C ASP A 511 18.02 24.79 22.68
N GLY A 512 16.76 24.57 22.29
CA GLY A 512 15.60 25.31 22.76
C GLY A 512 15.26 26.56 21.95
N ILE A 513 14.29 27.31 22.46
CA ILE A 513 13.75 28.52 21.86
C ILE A 513 13.91 29.72 22.79
N LYS A 514 14.17 30.90 22.22
CA LYS A 514 14.22 32.17 22.92
C LYS A 514 13.28 33.20 22.28
N CYS A 515 12.77 34.09 23.09
CA CYS A 515 12.03 35.27 22.62
C CYS A 515 12.89 36.51 22.90
N ILE A 516 13.09 37.34 21.91
CA ILE A 516 13.89 38.60 22.01
C ILE A 516 12.97 39.76 21.70
N ASP A 517 12.99 40.77 22.58
CA ASP A 517 12.42 42.08 22.29
C ASP A 517 13.36 42.82 21.31
N THR A 518 12.83 43.17 20.12
CA THR A 518 13.66 43.75 19.04
C THR A 518 14.01 45.22 19.28
N GLN A 519 13.42 45.90 20.25
CA GLN A 519 13.72 47.30 20.60
C GLN A 519 14.92 47.38 21.56
N ASN A 520 14.88 46.59 22.61
CA ASN A 520 15.90 46.60 23.65
C ASN A 520 16.92 45.47 23.56
N LEU A 521 16.75 44.56 22.63
CA LEU A 521 17.64 43.42 22.36
C LEU A 521 17.80 42.49 23.57
N LYS A 522 16.79 42.38 24.44
CA LYS A 522 16.83 41.52 25.63
C LYS A 522 15.97 40.28 25.43
N VAL A 523 16.40 39.18 26.06
CA VAL A 523 15.59 37.95 26.12
C VAL A 523 14.40 38.22 27.05
N THR A 524 13.24 37.77 26.60
CA THR A 524 11.98 37.91 27.33
C THR A 524 11.25 36.58 27.41
N GLY A 525 10.36 36.41 28.38
CA GLY A 525 9.58 35.19 28.57
C GLY A 525 10.39 34.05 29.23
N ASN A 526 10.00 32.81 28.97
CA ASN A 526 10.63 31.63 29.56
C ASN A 526 12.02 31.37 28.96
N GLU A 527 13.10 31.73 29.66
CA GLU A 527 14.46 31.58 29.19
C GLU A 527 14.92 30.10 29.08
N LYS A 528 14.18 29.15 29.71
CA LYS A 528 14.48 27.72 29.70
C LYS A 528 13.55 26.92 28.78
N ALA A 529 12.82 27.59 27.89
CA ALA A 529 11.85 26.94 27.03
C ALA A 529 12.50 25.92 26.09
N LEU A 530 12.09 24.67 26.16
CA LEU A 530 12.51 23.54 25.33
C LEU A 530 14.02 23.29 25.31
N ILE A 531 14.76 23.57 26.40
CA ILE A 531 16.18 23.22 26.53
C ILE A 531 16.35 21.71 26.29
N GLY A 532 17.37 21.32 25.56
CA GLY A 532 17.63 19.92 25.15
C GLY A 532 16.93 19.50 23.85
N LEU A 533 16.07 20.37 23.28
CA LEU A 533 15.35 20.08 22.05
C LEU A 533 15.80 21.02 20.92
N SER A 534 16.11 20.44 19.76
CA SER A 534 16.36 21.19 18.53
C SER A 534 15.03 21.74 17.98
N ILE A 535 15.01 23.04 17.69
CA ILE A 535 13.86 23.68 17.09
C ILE A 535 14.04 23.69 15.56
N ASN A 536 13.14 23.00 14.85
CA ASN A 536 13.21 22.89 13.40
C ASN A 536 12.48 24.04 12.70
N THR A 537 11.32 24.45 13.22
CA THR A 537 10.47 25.49 12.61
C THR A 537 9.64 26.18 13.68
N ILE A 538 9.27 27.43 13.45
CA ILE A 538 8.41 28.22 14.31
C ILE A 538 7.37 28.90 13.43
N ALA A 539 6.11 28.87 13.84
CA ALA A 539 5.02 29.58 13.17
C ALA A 539 4.05 30.20 14.18
N GLN A 540 3.37 31.26 13.78
CA GLN A 540 2.21 31.76 14.51
C GLN A 540 0.97 31.02 14.08
N GLY A 541 0.29 30.37 15.00
CA GLY A 541 -0.96 29.64 14.75
C GLY A 541 -2.16 30.56 14.63
N PRO A 542 -3.33 30.00 14.24
CA PRO A 542 -4.58 30.77 14.04
C PRO A 542 -5.11 31.44 15.30
N ASP A 543 -4.74 30.94 16.46
CA ASP A 543 -5.10 31.42 17.81
C ASP A 543 -4.06 32.39 18.42
N ASN A 544 -3.12 32.87 17.58
CA ASN A 544 -1.97 33.70 18.00
C ASN A 544 -0.97 33.00 18.92
N HIS A 545 -1.08 31.72 19.19
CA HIS A 545 -0.06 30.95 19.89
C HIS A 545 1.15 30.71 19.03
N ILE A 546 2.27 30.44 19.68
CA ILE A 546 3.52 30.08 19.02
C ILE A 546 3.58 28.56 18.87
N TRP A 547 3.62 28.11 17.63
CA TRP A 547 3.72 26.70 17.27
C TRP A 547 5.16 26.35 16.93
N VAL A 548 5.73 25.44 17.68
CA VAL A 548 7.15 25.09 17.63
C VAL A 548 7.30 23.65 17.19
N GLY A 549 7.85 23.46 16.00
CA GLY A 549 8.13 22.12 15.43
C GLY A 549 9.50 21.61 15.87
N THR A 550 9.51 20.40 16.42
CA THR A 550 10.71 19.72 16.95
C THR A 550 10.84 18.31 16.40
N PRO A 551 11.93 17.59 16.67
CA PRO A 551 12.01 16.14 16.37
C PRO A 551 11.03 15.26 17.14
N GLU A 552 10.43 15.77 18.24
CA GLU A 552 9.52 15.02 19.12
C GLU A 552 8.04 15.41 19.01
N GLY A 553 7.68 16.19 18.00
CA GLY A 553 6.34 16.70 17.77
C GLY A 553 6.28 18.23 17.81
N ILE A 554 5.08 18.75 17.97
CA ILE A 554 4.78 20.18 18.00
C ILE A 554 4.49 20.59 19.43
N TYR A 555 5.12 21.67 19.88
CA TYR A 555 4.78 22.35 21.11
C TYR A 555 4.01 23.62 20.81
N VAL A 556 2.81 23.72 21.34
CA VAL A 556 2.00 24.93 21.30
C VAL A 556 2.30 25.74 22.56
N MET A 557 2.70 26.98 22.39
CA MET A 557 3.19 27.83 23.48
C MET A 557 2.49 29.20 23.46
N ASP A 558 2.41 29.81 24.62
CA ASP A 558 2.00 31.21 24.71
C ASP A 558 3.10 32.16 24.22
N TYR A 559 2.78 33.46 24.16
CA TYR A 559 3.77 34.45 23.70
C TYR A 559 4.96 34.63 24.66
N LYS A 560 4.89 34.08 25.88
CA LYS A 560 5.99 34.06 26.86
C LYS A 560 6.76 32.76 26.86
N LEU A 561 6.50 31.86 25.89
CA LEU A 561 7.10 30.55 25.73
C LEU A 561 6.79 29.58 26.89
N ASN A 562 5.62 29.71 27.53
CA ASN A 562 5.11 28.65 28.39
C ASN A 562 4.38 27.61 27.54
N ILE A 563 4.62 26.32 27.79
CA ILE A 563 4.01 25.22 27.04
C ILE A 563 2.52 25.14 27.42
N ILE A 564 1.65 25.21 26.43
CA ILE A 564 0.21 25.01 26.55
C ILE A 564 -0.13 23.54 26.25
N GLU A 565 0.42 22.99 25.15
CA GLU A 565 0.09 21.64 24.67
C GLU A 565 1.26 21.03 23.89
N LYS A 566 1.39 19.69 23.92
CA LYS A 566 2.30 18.92 23.05
C LYS A 566 1.47 18.03 22.14
N LEU A 567 1.66 18.15 20.83
CA LEU A 567 0.96 17.40 19.79
C LEU A 567 1.93 16.44 19.11
N THR A 568 1.51 15.19 18.96
CA THR A 568 2.35 14.10 18.44
C THR A 568 1.57 13.22 17.45
N THR A 569 2.13 12.09 17.06
CA THR A 569 1.44 11.06 16.28
C THR A 569 0.16 10.55 16.95
N HIS A 570 0.02 10.64 18.28
CA HIS A 570 -1.23 10.35 19.00
C HIS A 570 -2.35 11.33 18.65
N ASN A 571 -2.00 12.53 18.23
CA ASN A 571 -2.93 13.55 17.76
C ASN A 571 -3.13 13.53 16.24
N GLY A 572 -2.63 12.49 15.54
CA GLY A 572 -2.77 12.30 14.10
C GLY A 572 -1.65 12.87 13.23
N LEU A 573 -0.54 13.35 13.79
CA LEU A 573 0.64 13.72 12.98
C LEU A 573 1.16 12.51 12.21
N PRO A 574 1.61 12.67 10.93
CA PRO A 574 2.23 11.58 10.17
C PRO A 574 3.50 11.06 10.83
N ASN A 575 4.29 11.97 11.40
CA ASN A 575 5.52 11.68 12.13
C ASN A 575 5.82 12.77 13.16
N ASN A 576 6.55 12.45 14.22
CA ASN A 576 6.95 13.43 15.23
C ASN A 576 8.11 14.34 14.77
N LEU A 577 8.89 13.94 13.77
CA LEU A 577 9.93 14.80 13.20
C LEU A 577 9.30 15.86 12.30
N ILE A 578 9.09 17.04 12.85
CA ILE A 578 8.46 18.18 12.17
C ILE A 578 9.48 18.89 11.30
N SER A 579 9.17 19.12 10.03
CA SER A 579 10.03 19.83 9.08
C SER A 579 9.60 21.29 8.91
N SER A 580 8.31 21.56 8.69
CA SER A 580 7.80 22.92 8.55
C SER A 580 6.39 23.05 9.10
N ILE A 581 6.04 24.24 9.58
CA ILE A 581 4.68 24.61 9.99
C ILE A 581 4.32 25.90 9.26
N ILE A 582 3.15 25.93 8.64
CA ILE A 582 2.69 27.10 7.89
C ILE A 582 1.21 27.34 8.10
N THR A 583 0.81 28.59 8.20
CA THR A 583 -0.60 29.01 8.26
C THR A 583 -1.00 29.56 6.90
N ASP A 584 -2.05 29.01 6.29
CA ASP A 584 -2.55 29.45 4.99
C ASP A 584 -3.39 30.75 5.09
N LYS A 585 -3.88 31.21 3.95
CA LYS A 585 -4.71 32.45 3.87
C LYS A 585 -6.06 32.31 4.59
N ASN A 586 -6.55 31.09 4.78
CA ASN A 586 -7.78 30.80 5.50
C ASN A 586 -7.55 30.65 7.02
N LYS A 587 -6.31 30.84 7.47
CA LYS A 587 -5.83 30.59 8.84
C LYS A 587 -5.82 29.11 9.23
N ASP A 588 -5.89 28.18 8.25
CA ASP A 588 -5.66 26.77 8.49
C ASP A 588 -4.18 26.48 8.62
N LEU A 589 -3.83 25.60 9.54
CA LEU A 589 -2.43 25.25 9.83
C LEU A 589 -2.08 23.95 9.14
N TRP A 590 -0.97 23.98 8.41
CA TRP A 590 -0.40 22.86 7.68
C TRP A 590 0.99 22.53 8.21
N VAL A 591 1.28 21.24 8.26
CA VAL A 591 2.55 20.73 8.79
C VAL A 591 3.15 19.75 7.79
N SER A 592 4.44 19.90 7.48
CA SER A 592 5.21 18.88 6.80
C SER A 592 6.11 18.14 7.79
N THR A 593 6.29 16.84 7.56
CA THR A 593 7.07 15.96 8.43
C THR A 593 8.04 15.10 7.61
N SER A 594 8.82 14.26 8.25
CA SER A 594 9.63 13.25 7.56
C SER A 594 8.81 12.12 6.91
N GLN A 595 7.48 12.06 7.11
CA GLN A 595 6.62 11.00 6.56
C GLN A 595 5.26 11.51 6.11
N GLY A 596 5.20 12.67 5.46
CA GLY A 596 3.98 13.21 4.91
C GLY A 596 3.64 14.61 5.42
N ILE A 597 2.45 15.09 5.03
CA ILE A 597 1.90 16.40 5.36
C ILE A 597 0.66 16.20 6.23
N ALA A 598 0.34 17.17 7.07
CA ALA A 598 -0.91 17.15 7.83
C ALA A 598 -1.58 18.52 7.89
N LYS A 599 -2.90 18.53 7.89
CA LYS A 599 -3.76 19.69 8.19
C LYS A 599 -4.24 19.60 9.62
N TYR A 600 -4.11 20.68 10.38
CA TYR A 600 -4.65 20.77 11.74
C TYR A 600 -6.14 21.07 11.73
N ASN A 601 -6.91 20.30 12.50
CA ASN A 601 -8.31 20.52 12.74
C ASN A 601 -8.50 21.09 14.16
N SER A 602 -8.83 22.37 14.23
CA SER A 602 -8.98 23.10 15.51
C SER A 602 -10.17 22.63 16.38
N HIS A 603 -11.21 22.02 15.76
CA HIS A 603 -12.40 21.59 16.49
C HIS A 603 -12.13 20.39 17.39
N ASN A 604 -11.36 19.43 16.92
CA ASN A 604 -11.04 18.20 17.66
C ASN A 604 -9.59 18.13 18.12
N LYS A 605 -8.80 19.19 17.90
CA LYS A 605 -7.37 19.30 18.23
C LYS A 605 -6.54 18.14 17.68
N SER A 606 -6.81 17.72 16.46
CA SER A 606 -6.11 16.62 15.80
C SER A 606 -5.65 16.99 14.41
N PHE A 607 -4.75 16.19 13.86
CA PHE A 607 -4.26 16.34 12.51
C PHE A 607 -4.92 15.36 11.56
N ILE A 608 -5.17 15.83 10.34
CA ILE A 608 -5.55 15.00 9.19
C ILE A 608 -4.29 14.78 8.38
N PRO A 609 -3.69 13.58 8.41
CA PRO A 609 -2.46 13.31 7.70
C PRO A 609 -2.71 12.94 6.24
N PHE A 610 -1.74 13.27 5.37
CA PHE A 610 -1.68 12.89 3.96
C PHE A 610 -0.35 12.22 3.67
N PHE A 611 -0.41 11.13 2.89
CA PHE A 611 0.72 10.27 2.57
C PHE A 611 0.82 10.05 1.06
N ALA A 612 1.79 9.24 0.62
CA ALA A 612 1.91 8.82 -0.78
C ALA A 612 0.63 8.14 -1.30
N SER A 613 -0.09 7.40 -0.44
CA SER A 613 -1.39 6.82 -0.78
C SER A 613 -2.47 7.85 -1.15
N ASP A 614 -2.31 9.09 -0.70
CA ASP A 614 -3.24 10.19 -0.94
C ASP A 614 -2.78 11.06 -2.13
N GLY A 615 -1.75 10.63 -2.85
CA GLY A 615 -1.21 11.33 -4.01
C GLY A 615 -0.02 12.22 -3.74
N LEU A 616 0.60 12.16 -2.54
CA LEU A 616 1.88 12.82 -2.31
C LEU A 616 2.98 12.06 -3.05
N TYR A 617 3.65 12.72 -3.98
CA TYR A 617 4.81 12.14 -4.66
C TYR A 617 6.00 11.97 -3.72
N ASN A 618 6.21 12.93 -2.80
CA ASN A 618 7.29 12.92 -1.82
C ASN A 618 6.69 12.87 -0.41
N ASN A 619 7.18 11.98 0.43
CA ASN A 619 6.78 11.87 1.83
C ASN A 619 7.76 12.52 2.79
N GLU A 620 9.00 12.76 2.38
CA GLU A 620 10.07 13.29 3.21
C GLU A 620 10.37 14.75 2.85
N PHE A 621 10.08 15.66 3.77
CA PHE A 621 10.18 17.10 3.56
C PHE A 621 11.35 17.71 4.32
N SER A 622 11.98 18.71 3.69
CA SER A 622 13.13 19.44 4.24
C SER A 622 12.69 20.49 5.26
N ARG A 623 13.57 20.79 6.21
CA ARG A 623 13.33 21.81 7.24
C ARG A 623 13.17 23.18 6.63
N ASN A 624 12.11 23.89 6.98
CA ASN A 624 11.79 25.25 6.52
C ASN A 624 11.76 25.42 5.00
N ALA A 625 11.72 24.35 4.22
CA ALA A 625 11.59 24.40 2.77
C ALA A 625 10.12 24.55 2.37
N TYR A 626 9.55 25.70 2.57
CA TYR A 626 8.15 26.00 2.22
C TYR A 626 7.97 27.43 1.71
N CYS A 627 6.90 27.63 0.95
CA CYS A 627 6.39 28.96 0.66
C CYS A 627 4.89 28.93 0.33
N ILE A 628 4.22 30.08 0.47
CA ILE A 628 2.85 30.30 -0.02
C ILE A 628 2.93 31.18 -1.27
N SER A 629 2.30 30.71 -2.34
CA SER A 629 2.21 31.50 -3.57
C SER A 629 1.15 32.60 -3.45
N PRO A 630 1.22 33.67 -4.26
CA PRO A 630 0.23 34.75 -4.26
C PRO A 630 -1.21 34.29 -4.51
N ASP A 631 -1.40 33.20 -5.28
CA ASP A 631 -2.68 32.54 -5.52
C ASP A 631 -3.13 31.62 -4.37
N GLY A 632 -2.35 31.52 -3.28
CA GLY A 632 -2.70 30.82 -2.06
C GLY A 632 -2.31 29.33 -2.05
N LYS A 633 -1.60 28.82 -3.05
CA LYS A 633 -1.07 27.45 -3.03
C LYS A 633 0.06 27.35 -2.03
N ILE A 634 0.11 26.23 -1.33
CA ILE A 634 1.19 25.85 -0.44
C ILE A 634 2.18 25.00 -1.22
N LEU A 635 3.47 25.27 -1.03
CA LEU A 635 4.57 24.52 -1.59
C LEU A 635 5.44 24.00 -0.46
N PHE A 636 5.79 22.71 -0.50
CA PHE A 636 6.77 22.07 0.40
C PHE A 636 7.88 21.41 -0.40
N GLY A 637 9.12 21.75 -0.09
CA GLY A 637 10.32 21.12 -0.64
C GLY A 637 10.72 19.88 0.15
N GLY A 638 11.25 18.90 -0.53
CA GLY A 638 11.70 17.65 0.10
C GLY A 638 12.84 16.98 -0.67
N THR A 639 13.15 15.75 -0.29
CA THR A 639 14.28 14.97 -0.81
C THR A 639 14.20 14.71 -2.32
N ASN A 640 13.00 14.67 -2.89
CA ASN A 640 12.77 14.32 -4.30
C ASN A 640 12.04 15.40 -5.09
N GLY A 641 12.10 16.67 -4.67
CA GLY A 641 11.44 17.76 -5.35
C GLY A 641 10.46 18.53 -4.50
N ILE A 642 9.51 19.21 -5.14
CA ILE A 642 8.53 20.10 -4.52
C ILE A 642 7.14 19.50 -4.69
N VAL A 643 6.39 19.42 -3.61
CA VAL A 643 4.95 19.15 -3.62
C VAL A 643 4.22 20.45 -3.42
N PHE A 644 3.19 20.70 -4.24
CA PHE A 644 2.34 21.89 -4.09
C PHE A 644 0.87 21.57 -4.31
N PHE A 645 0.01 22.34 -3.65
CA PHE A 645 -1.44 22.14 -3.68
C PHE A 645 -2.20 23.41 -3.32
N ASN A 646 -3.46 23.46 -3.71
CA ASN A 646 -4.38 24.48 -3.24
C ASN A 646 -5.12 23.93 -2.01
N PRO A 647 -5.01 24.56 -0.83
CA PRO A 647 -5.70 24.12 0.39
C PRO A 647 -7.21 23.93 0.23
N ASN A 648 -7.84 24.73 -0.62
CA ASN A 648 -9.29 24.66 -0.85
C ASN A 648 -9.71 23.42 -1.64
N ASP A 649 -8.83 22.88 -2.48
CA ASP A 649 -9.13 21.69 -3.29
C ASP A 649 -9.11 20.39 -2.44
N ILE A 650 -8.44 20.45 -1.27
CA ILE A 650 -8.30 19.29 -0.38
C ILE A 650 -9.54 19.06 0.48
N GLU A 651 -10.31 20.09 0.80
CA GLU A 651 -11.52 19.99 1.65
C GLU A 651 -12.72 19.35 0.94
N THR A 652 -12.74 19.34 -0.37
CA THR A 652 -13.91 18.93 -1.18
C THR A 652 -13.96 17.44 -1.51
N GLN A 653 -12.87 16.71 -1.34
CA GLN A 653 -12.84 15.27 -1.70
C GLN A 653 -13.18 14.38 -0.49
N LYS A 654 -14.45 14.02 -0.37
CA LYS A 654 -14.85 12.93 0.53
C LYS A 654 -14.38 11.60 -0.07
N PHE A 655 -13.68 10.81 0.73
CA PHE A 655 -13.36 9.43 0.40
C PHE A 655 -14.68 8.65 0.19
N GLN A 656 -15.04 8.41 -1.07
CA GLN A 656 -16.21 7.63 -1.44
C GLN A 656 -15.72 6.32 -2.05
N SER A 657 -15.62 5.30 -1.25
CA SER A 657 -15.35 3.94 -1.73
C SER A 657 -16.25 2.96 -0.99
N ASN A 658 -16.67 1.93 -1.68
CA ASN A 658 -17.25 0.76 -1.04
C ASN A 658 -16.13 -0.22 -0.70
N ILE A 659 -16.40 -1.14 0.22
CA ILE A 659 -15.52 -2.26 0.53
C ILE A 659 -16.11 -3.53 -0.08
N ARG A 660 -15.25 -4.35 -0.67
CA ARG A 660 -15.57 -5.71 -1.08
C ARG A 660 -14.75 -6.72 -0.28
N ILE A 661 -15.32 -7.88 -0.02
CA ILE A 661 -14.57 -9.03 0.48
C ILE A 661 -13.82 -9.62 -0.71
N THR A 662 -12.49 -9.68 -0.63
CA THR A 662 -11.63 -10.16 -1.70
C THR A 662 -11.23 -11.61 -1.54
N GLY A 663 -11.30 -12.14 -0.30
CA GLY A 663 -10.98 -13.52 -0.01
C GLY A 663 -11.58 -14.01 1.30
N PHE A 664 -11.92 -15.27 1.32
CA PHE A 664 -12.23 -16.04 2.51
C PHE A 664 -11.40 -17.32 2.47
N TYR A 665 -10.76 -17.67 3.56
CA TYR A 665 -9.78 -18.75 3.57
C TYR A 665 -10.05 -19.72 4.70
N LEU A 666 -10.11 -21.00 4.37
CA LEU A 666 -10.18 -22.12 5.30
C LEU A 666 -8.90 -22.93 5.20
N HIS A 667 -8.23 -23.18 6.31
CA HIS A 667 -6.97 -23.93 6.34
C HIS A 667 -5.94 -23.45 5.30
N ASP A 668 -5.79 -22.14 5.17
CA ASP A 668 -4.94 -21.43 4.20
C ASP A 668 -5.28 -21.66 2.72
N LYS A 669 -6.43 -22.24 2.42
CA LYS A 669 -6.95 -22.39 1.05
C LYS A 669 -8.06 -21.38 0.79
N ALA A 670 -7.97 -20.72 -0.37
CA ALA A 670 -9.02 -19.82 -0.82
C ALA A 670 -10.33 -20.57 -1.07
N VAL A 671 -11.42 -19.99 -0.60
CA VAL A 671 -12.78 -20.52 -0.81
C VAL A 671 -13.30 -20.03 -2.16
N ASN A 672 -13.89 -20.95 -2.93
CA ASN A 672 -14.62 -20.69 -4.17
C ASN A 672 -16.04 -21.29 -4.09
N GLU A 673 -16.84 -21.12 -5.16
CA GLU A 673 -18.22 -21.61 -5.21
C GLU A 673 -18.35 -23.14 -5.07
N MET A 674 -17.28 -23.90 -5.33
CA MET A 674 -17.26 -25.36 -5.19
C MET A 674 -16.80 -25.84 -3.81
N THR A 675 -16.30 -24.93 -2.98
CA THR A 675 -15.76 -25.28 -1.66
C THR A 675 -16.86 -25.70 -0.71
N GLN A 676 -16.67 -26.85 -0.07
CA GLN A 676 -17.58 -27.38 0.93
C GLN A 676 -16.96 -27.39 2.32
N SER A 677 -17.78 -27.10 3.33
CA SER A 677 -17.48 -27.25 4.73
C SER A 677 -18.47 -28.26 5.34
N GLY A 678 -18.04 -29.50 5.54
CA GLY A 678 -18.92 -30.60 5.86
C GLY A 678 -19.97 -30.83 4.76
N ARG A 679 -21.26 -30.63 5.07
CA ARG A 679 -22.35 -30.74 4.10
C ARG A 679 -22.81 -29.43 3.49
N TYR A 680 -22.18 -28.31 3.86
CA TYR A 680 -22.59 -26.96 3.46
C TYR A 680 -21.68 -26.45 2.36
N HIS A 681 -22.26 -25.84 1.31
CA HIS A 681 -21.48 -24.95 0.44
C HIS A 681 -21.07 -23.72 1.24
N VAL A 682 -19.81 -23.38 1.22
CA VAL A 682 -19.28 -22.26 2.02
C VAL A 682 -19.86 -20.94 1.53
N ILE A 683 -19.91 -20.75 0.21
CA ILE A 683 -20.49 -19.59 -0.47
C ILE A 683 -21.34 -20.06 -1.66
N ASP A 684 -22.41 -19.34 -1.95
CA ASP A 684 -23.32 -19.65 -3.06
C ASP A 684 -22.99 -18.87 -4.34
N ASN A 685 -22.26 -17.76 -4.21
CA ASN A 685 -21.84 -16.87 -5.28
C ASN A 685 -20.35 -16.56 -5.17
N ASP A 686 -19.84 -15.76 -6.11
CA ASP A 686 -18.47 -15.25 -5.98
C ASP A 686 -18.27 -14.45 -4.67
N ILE A 687 -17.03 -14.42 -4.19
CA ILE A 687 -16.71 -13.85 -2.88
C ILE A 687 -17.05 -12.36 -2.76
N PHE A 688 -17.00 -11.59 -3.86
CA PHE A 688 -17.29 -10.15 -3.82
C PHE A 688 -18.76 -9.85 -3.51
N HIS A 689 -19.67 -10.71 -4.01
CA HIS A 689 -21.13 -10.56 -3.86
C HIS A 689 -21.69 -11.39 -2.72
N THR A 690 -20.87 -12.21 -2.06
CA THR A 690 -21.28 -13.05 -0.95
C THR A 690 -21.76 -12.20 0.22
N LYS A 691 -22.95 -12.54 0.73
CA LYS A 691 -23.56 -11.93 1.91
C LYS A 691 -23.57 -12.88 3.10
N GLU A 692 -23.48 -14.17 2.85
CA GLU A 692 -23.58 -15.22 3.85
C GLU A 692 -22.56 -16.32 3.58
N ILE A 693 -21.88 -16.77 4.64
CA ILE A 693 -20.85 -17.81 4.62
C ILE A 693 -21.31 -18.90 5.57
N ASN A 694 -21.37 -20.14 5.09
CA ASN A 694 -21.84 -21.30 5.84
C ASN A 694 -20.71 -22.27 6.13
N LEU A 695 -20.44 -22.49 7.42
CA LEU A 695 -19.34 -23.32 7.89
C LEU A 695 -19.85 -24.45 8.77
N SER A 696 -19.21 -25.59 8.71
CA SER A 696 -19.39 -26.67 9.67
C SER A 696 -18.64 -26.34 10.97
N HIS A 697 -18.99 -27.00 12.05
CA HIS A 697 -18.35 -26.82 13.35
C HIS A 697 -16.84 -27.15 13.37
N TYR A 698 -16.32 -27.86 12.37
CA TYR A 698 -14.90 -28.17 12.23
C TYR A 698 -14.10 -26.99 11.65
N ASP A 699 -14.73 -26.19 10.79
CA ASP A 699 -14.10 -25.11 10.05
C ASP A 699 -14.34 -23.75 10.72
N ASN A 700 -14.07 -23.68 12.01
CA ASN A 700 -14.32 -22.53 12.87
C ASN A 700 -13.11 -21.59 13.01
N SER A 701 -12.07 -21.84 12.23
CA SER A 701 -10.87 -21.02 12.13
C SER A 701 -10.64 -20.63 10.68
N PHE A 702 -10.63 -19.32 10.42
CA PHE A 702 -10.57 -18.76 9.07
C PHE A 702 -10.02 -17.35 9.07
N TYR A 703 -9.72 -16.84 7.89
CA TYR A 703 -9.44 -15.41 7.73
C TYR A 703 -10.18 -14.81 6.54
N ILE A 704 -10.42 -13.50 6.66
CA ILE A 704 -11.17 -12.70 5.70
C ILE A 704 -10.24 -11.63 5.16
N GLU A 705 -10.14 -11.52 3.85
CA GLU A 705 -9.45 -10.43 3.15
C GLU A 705 -10.48 -9.51 2.50
N PHE A 706 -10.16 -8.21 2.47
CA PHE A 706 -11.03 -7.20 1.90
C PHE A 706 -10.21 -6.05 1.31
N ALA A 707 -10.80 -5.33 0.37
CA ALA A 707 -10.21 -4.16 -0.28
C ALA A 707 -11.28 -3.12 -0.61
N THR A 708 -10.84 -1.92 -0.96
CA THR A 708 -11.71 -0.89 -1.52
C THR A 708 -12.02 -1.18 -2.98
N GLU A 709 -13.26 -0.92 -3.42
CA GLU A 709 -13.68 -1.16 -4.81
C GLU A 709 -12.95 -0.29 -5.83
N ASN A 710 -12.51 0.89 -5.43
CA ASN A 710 -11.76 1.81 -6.28
C ASN A 710 -10.25 1.55 -6.30
N PHE A 711 -9.78 0.45 -5.73
CA PHE A 711 -8.37 0.04 -5.64
C PHE A 711 -7.45 1.03 -4.90
N ILE A 712 -8.00 2.06 -4.26
CA ILE A 712 -7.23 3.03 -3.47
C ILE A 712 -7.07 2.47 -2.05
N SER A 713 -5.83 2.31 -1.59
CA SER A 713 -5.55 1.84 -0.23
C SER A 713 -5.98 2.91 0.79
N PRO A 714 -6.86 2.59 1.74
CA PRO A 714 -7.25 3.53 2.79
C PRO A 714 -6.13 3.69 3.83
N GLN A 715 -6.26 4.70 4.66
CA GLN A 715 -5.35 4.89 5.79
C GLN A 715 -5.39 3.72 6.76
N ASN A 716 -6.60 3.34 7.18
CA ASN A 716 -6.85 2.21 8.06
C ASN A 716 -8.16 1.52 7.72
N TYR A 717 -8.26 0.24 8.07
CA TYR A 717 -9.51 -0.48 8.15
C TYR A 717 -9.94 -0.65 9.60
N LEU A 718 -11.24 -0.49 9.85
CA LEU A 718 -11.87 -0.86 11.11
C LEU A 718 -12.81 -2.04 10.88
N TYR A 719 -12.79 -3.00 11.78
CA TYR A 719 -13.73 -4.11 11.76
C TYR A 719 -14.44 -4.29 13.10
N SER A 720 -15.61 -4.88 13.06
CA SER A 720 -16.43 -5.23 14.23
C SER A 720 -17.09 -6.58 14.02
N MET A 721 -17.31 -7.32 15.09
CA MET A 721 -18.07 -8.57 15.10
C MET A 721 -19.28 -8.42 16.02
N ASN A 722 -20.47 -8.81 15.55
CA ASN A 722 -21.73 -8.80 16.30
C ASN A 722 -22.06 -7.45 16.96
N ASN A 723 -21.85 -6.33 16.25
CA ASN A 723 -22.01 -4.96 16.77
C ASN A 723 -21.17 -4.63 18.02
N GLY A 724 -20.06 -5.35 18.21
CA GLY A 724 -19.07 -5.02 19.24
C GLY A 724 -18.30 -3.75 18.94
N THR A 725 -17.26 -3.48 19.71
CA THR A 725 -16.38 -2.35 19.49
C THR A 725 -15.66 -2.43 18.13
N TRP A 726 -15.43 -1.28 17.51
CA TRP A 726 -14.63 -1.18 16.29
C TRP A 726 -13.13 -1.34 16.62
N ASN A 727 -12.51 -2.32 16.02
CA ASN A 727 -11.09 -2.61 16.17
C ASN A 727 -10.34 -2.09 14.94
N SER A 728 -9.24 -1.33 15.16
CA SER A 728 -8.39 -0.83 14.09
C SER A 728 -7.37 -1.88 13.67
N LEU A 729 -7.19 -2.04 12.36
CA LEU A 729 -6.09 -2.83 11.82
C LEU A 729 -4.83 -1.98 11.68
N PRO A 730 -3.64 -2.59 11.79
CA PRO A 730 -2.40 -1.93 11.42
C PRO A 730 -2.43 -1.40 9.99
N LYS A 731 -1.77 -0.28 9.74
CA LYS A 731 -1.69 0.34 8.41
C LYS A 731 -1.18 -0.66 7.36
N GLY A 732 -1.88 -0.73 6.24
CA GLY A 732 -1.56 -1.64 5.13
C GLY A 732 -2.06 -3.08 5.32
N ASN A 733 -2.69 -3.41 6.46
CA ASN A 733 -3.28 -4.72 6.67
C ASN A 733 -4.77 -4.70 6.25
N SER A 734 -5.12 -5.59 5.33
CA SER A 734 -6.47 -5.79 4.80
C SER A 734 -7.03 -7.18 5.13
N ARG A 735 -6.51 -7.81 6.20
CA ARG A 735 -6.84 -9.17 6.60
C ARG A 735 -7.19 -9.26 8.08
N VAL A 736 -8.24 -10.01 8.42
CA VAL A 736 -8.62 -10.35 9.79
C VAL A 736 -8.71 -11.86 9.93
N SER A 737 -8.08 -12.40 10.96
CA SER A 737 -8.08 -13.83 11.27
C SER A 737 -8.93 -14.10 12.51
N PHE A 738 -9.71 -15.17 12.45
CA PHE A 738 -10.49 -15.67 13.56
C PHE A 738 -10.11 -17.11 13.84
N SER A 739 -9.95 -17.47 15.10
CA SER A 739 -9.57 -18.81 15.52
C SER A 739 -10.58 -19.35 16.51
N ASN A 740 -11.00 -20.58 16.28
CA ASN A 740 -11.84 -21.37 17.19
C ASN A 740 -13.11 -20.64 17.63
N LEU A 741 -13.84 -20.03 16.66
CA LEU A 741 -15.13 -19.40 16.96
C LEU A 741 -16.17 -20.46 17.36
N PRO A 742 -16.96 -20.25 18.42
CA PRO A 742 -18.05 -21.12 18.79
C PRO A 742 -19.10 -21.27 17.67
N VAL A 743 -19.89 -22.32 17.75
CA VAL A 743 -21.07 -22.49 16.90
C VAL A 743 -22.03 -21.33 17.11
N GLY A 744 -22.50 -20.73 16.02
CA GLY A 744 -23.37 -19.56 16.08
C GLY A 744 -23.44 -18.78 14.78
N LYS A 745 -24.21 -17.71 14.81
CA LYS A 745 -24.33 -16.74 13.73
C LYS A 745 -23.58 -15.47 14.10
N TYR A 746 -22.68 -15.06 13.22
CA TYR A 746 -21.80 -13.90 13.41
C TYR A 746 -22.03 -12.88 12.32
N GLU A 747 -22.09 -11.61 12.69
CA GLU A 747 -22.16 -10.50 11.75
C GLU A 747 -20.81 -9.77 11.72
N PHE A 748 -20.02 -10.03 10.67
CA PHE A 748 -18.75 -9.35 10.43
C PHE A 748 -18.99 -8.05 9.69
N LYS A 749 -18.50 -6.94 10.23
CA LYS A 749 -18.59 -5.60 9.66
C LYS A 749 -17.19 -5.03 9.45
N VAL A 750 -16.99 -4.40 8.30
CA VAL A 750 -15.73 -3.71 7.99
C VAL A 750 -15.99 -2.39 7.29
N LYS A 751 -15.23 -1.37 7.65
CA LYS A 751 -15.19 -0.05 7.00
C LYS A 751 -13.77 0.43 6.84
N ALA A 752 -13.53 1.27 5.82
CA ALA A 752 -12.27 1.94 5.58
C ALA A 752 -12.34 3.38 6.08
N ILE A 753 -11.21 3.89 6.59
CA ILE A 753 -11.06 5.29 7.01
C ILE A 753 -9.94 5.92 6.20
N ASN A 754 -10.20 7.13 5.70
CA ASN A 754 -9.19 7.98 5.10
C ASN A 754 -9.38 9.41 5.62
N GLY A 755 -8.47 9.85 6.49
CA GLY A 755 -8.62 11.10 7.24
C GLY A 755 -9.88 11.10 8.11
N THR A 756 -10.79 12.04 7.86
CA THR A 756 -12.10 12.14 8.54
C THR A 756 -13.23 11.42 7.79
N SER A 757 -12.95 10.91 6.58
CA SER A 757 -13.95 10.27 5.73
C SER A 757 -13.96 8.76 5.95
N GLU A 758 -15.15 8.19 5.95
CA GLU A 758 -15.39 6.75 6.11
C GLU A 758 -16.07 6.18 4.87
N SER A 759 -15.73 4.93 4.55
CA SER A 759 -16.44 4.15 3.52
C SER A 759 -17.83 3.72 4.00
N LYS A 760 -18.65 3.22 3.09
CA LYS A 760 -19.83 2.43 3.48
C LYS A 760 -19.38 1.17 4.21
N ILE A 761 -20.19 0.75 5.19
CA ILE A 761 -19.95 -0.48 5.95
C ILE A 761 -20.30 -1.68 5.06
N LYS A 762 -19.35 -2.60 4.88
CA LYS A 762 -19.60 -3.92 4.31
C LYS A 762 -19.92 -4.89 5.43
N THR A 763 -21.04 -5.61 5.29
CA THR A 763 -21.47 -6.63 6.26
C THR A 763 -21.48 -7.99 5.57
N VAL A 764 -20.98 -9.01 6.26
CA VAL A 764 -21.06 -10.43 5.87
C VAL A 764 -21.50 -11.23 7.08
N VAL A 765 -22.45 -12.11 6.87
CA VAL A 765 -22.96 -13.03 7.90
C VAL A 765 -22.20 -14.35 7.81
N ILE A 766 -21.70 -14.84 8.94
CA ILE A 766 -20.96 -16.10 9.03
C ILE A 766 -21.74 -17.03 9.95
N ASN A 767 -22.24 -18.13 9.41
CA ASN A 767 -22.97 -19.16 10.14
C ASN A 767 -22.06 -20.35 10.38
N ILE A 768 -21.73 -20.63 11.63
CA ILE A 768 -21.03 -21.84 12.03
C ILE A 768 -22.10 -22.80 12.56
N HIS A 769 -22.39 -23.80 11.75
CA HIS A 769 -23.47 -24.77 12.04
C HIS A 769 -23.03 -25.78 13.10
N PRO A 770 -23.96 -26.18 14.01
CA PRO A 770 -23.63 -27.17 15.02
C PRO A 770 -23.40 -28.55 14.39
N ALA A 771 -22.62 -29.38 15.08
CA ALA A 771 -22.49 -30.78 14.74
C ALA A 771 -23.89 -31.48 14.74
N TRP A 772 -24.07 -32.48 13.87
CA TRP A 772 -25.31 -33.20 13.75
C TRP A 772 -25.76 -33.78 15.10
N TYR A 773 -24.80 -34.21 15.93
CA TYR A 773 -25.07 -34.77 17.26
C TYR A 773 -25.46 -33.70 18.31
N ASN A 774 -25.31 -32.41 18.00
CA ASN A 774 -25.74 -31.28 18.84
C ASN A 774 -26.95 -30.54 18.22
N SER A 775 -27.58 -31.11 17.19
CA SER A 775 -28.77 -30.56 16.56
C SER A 775 -30.01 -30.79 17.42
N GLY A 776 -31.06 -29.95 17.25
CA GLY A 776 -32.34 -30.15 17.95
C GLY A 776 -32.90 -31.55 17.74
N LEU A 777 -32.75 -32.14 16.56
CA LEU A 777 -33.17 -33.49 16.24
C LEU A 777 -32.33 -34.54 17.00
N ALA A 778 -31.05 -34.33 17.17
CA ALA A 778 -30.19 -35.19 17.98
C ALA A 778 -30.58 -35.15 19.46
N TRP A 779 -30.95 -33.98 19.99
CA TRP A 779 -31.46 -33.86 21.36
C TRP A 779 -32.77 -34.58 21.55
N VAL A 780 -33.68 -34.57 20.55
CA VAL A 780 -34.88 -35.38 20.56
C VAL A 780 -34.54 -36.88 20.58
N ILE A 781 -33.61 -37.31 19.75
CA ILE A 781 -33.12 -38.69 19.73
C ILE A 781 -32.51 -39.08 21.08
N TYR A 782 -31.64 -38.21 21.65
CA TYR A 782 -31.05 -38.46 22.97
C TYR A 782 -32.11 -38.55 24.07
N THR A 783 -33.11 -37.68 24.07
CA THR A 783 -34.22 -37.76 25.02
C THR A 783 -35.04 -39.03 24.85
N LEU A 784 -35.29 -39.47 23.60
CA LEU A 784 -35.97 -40.76 23.32
C LEU A 784 -35.09 -41.93 23.78
N ILE A 785 -33.77 -41.89 23.55
CA ILE A 785 -32.87 -42.93 24.03
C ILE A 785 -32.85 -42.96 25.57
N ILE A 786 -32.78 -41.78 26.21
CA ILE A 786 -32.82 -41.70 27.68
C ILE A 786 -34.16 -42.23 28.22
N ILE A 787 -35.28 -41.85 27.60
CA ILE A 787 -36.59 -42.36 27.96
C ILE A 787 -36.64 -43.87 27.77
N SER A 788 -36.09 -44.41 26.68
CA SER A 788 -36.03 -45.86 26.44
C SER A 788 -35.16 -46.56 27.47
N ILE A 789 -34.00 -45.98 27.84
CA ILE A 789 -33.13 -46.52 28.87
C ILE A 789 -33.84 -46.50 30.22
N ILE A 790 -34.54 -45.39 30.53
CA ILE A 790 -35.32 -45.30 31.77
C ILE A 790 -36.43 -46.36 31.77
N ALA A 791 -37.13 -46.52 30.62
CA ALA A 791 -38.19 -47.57 30.51
C ALA A 791 -37.58 -48.97 30.69
N ILE A 792 -36.41 -49.24 30.09
CA ILE A 792 -35.71 -50.51 30.29
C ILE A 792 -35.26 -50.67 31.75
N PHE A 793 -34.76 -49.61 32.38
CA PHE A 793 -34.39 -49.62 33.78
C PHE A 793 -35.59 -49.84 34.72
N VAL A 794 -36.71 -49.20 34.46
CA VAL A 794 -37.96 -49.39 35.17
C VAL A 794 -38.48 -50.82 35.01
N HIS A 795 -38.34 -51.32 33.76
CA HIS A 795 -38.74 -52.72 33.50
C HIS A 795 -37.80 -53.70 34.23
N GLN A 796 -36.45 -53.46 34.12
CA GLN A 796 -35.50 -54.27 34.89
C GLN A 796 -35.59 -54.11 36.42
N ALA A 797 -35.92 -52.87 36.87
CA ALA A 797 -36.16 -52.64 38.30
C ALA A 797 -37.44 -53.38 38.81
N LYS A 798 -38.48 -53.44 37.98
CA LYS A 798 -39.61 -54.28 38.26
C LYS A 798 -39.25 -55.76 38.30
N GLU A 799 -38.46 -56.22 37.37
CA GLU A 799 -37.94 -57.60 37.38
C GLU A 799 -36.95 -57.83 38.57
N LYS A 800 -36.09 -56.90 38.86
CA LYS A 800 -35.16 -56.96 40.01
C LYS A 800 -35.88 -56.83 41.35
N TYR A 801 -36.99 -56.13 41.43
CA TYR A 801 -37.81 -56.09 42.65
C TYR A 801 -38.43 -57.43 42.94
N ARG A 802 -38.74 -58.24 41.89
CA ARG A 802 -39.11 -59.64 42.02
C ARG A 802 -38.00 -60.55 42.49
N VAL A 803 -36.78 -60.31 41.99
CA VAL A 803 -35.60 -61.12 42.33
C VAL A 803 -34.93 -60.66 43.66
N ARG A 804 -35.18 -59.43 44.10
CA ARG A 804 -34.50 -58.81 45.28
C ARG A 804 -35.03 -59.38 46.61
N GLN A 805 -36.11 -60.13 46.65
CA GLN A 805 -36.46 -60.88 47.85
C GLN A 805 -35.55 -62.11 48.07
N GLU A 806 -34.85 -62.57 47.04
CA GLU A 806 -33.94 -63.71 47.23
C GLU A 806 -32.49 -63.29 47.48
N MET A 807 -32.04 -62.03 47.21
CA MET A 807 -30.69 -61.61 47.28
C MET A 807 -30.29 -60.80 48.52
N LEU A 808 -31.01 -60.72 49.55
CA LEU A 808 -30.61 -60.02 50.76
C LEU A 808 -29.53 -60.75 51.59
N ARG A 809 -28.97 -61.82 51.06
CA ARG A 809 -27.92 -62.59 51.76
C ARG A 809 -26.50 -62.37 51.26
N HIS A 810 -26.29 -61.63 50.17
CA HIS A 810 -24.92 -61.50 49.63
C HIS A 810 -24.25 -60.10 49.78
N LYS A 811 -24.88 -59.17 50.51
CA LYS A 811 -24.44 -57.77 50.50
C LYS A 811 -23.34 -57.34 51.47
N HIS A 812 -22.68 -58.22 52.12
CA HIS A 812 -21.67 -57.88 53.14
C HIS A 812 -20.21 -57.97 52.68
N LEU A 813 -19.92 -58.30 51.43
CA LEU A 813 -18.58 -58.50 50.94
C LEU A 813 -18.04 -57.40 50.05
N GLU A 814 -18.86 -56.50 49.49
CA GLU A 814 -18.42 -55.49 48.53
C GLU A 814 -18.06 -54.10 49.15
N GLU A 815 -18.54 -53.81 50.35
CA GLU A 815 -18.28 -52.52 51.03
C GLU A 815 -16.83 -52.30 51.44
N ILE A 816 -16.02 -53.37 51.46
CA ILE A 816 -14.60 -53.28 51.86
C ILE A 816 -13.71 -52.83 50.74
N ASN A 817 -14.05 -52.98 49.47
CA ASN A 817 -13.19 -52.66 48.34
C ASN A 817 -13.23 -51.17 47.90
N GLU A 818 -14.37 -50.51 48.06
CA GLU A 818 -14.42 -49.07 47.71
C GLU A 818 -13.72 -48.17 48.75
N SER A 819 -13.77 -48.56 50.03
CA SER A 819 -13.06 -47.83 51.10
C SER A 819 -11.53 -47.81 50.89
N LYS A 820 -10.99 -48.90 50.36
CA LYS A 820 -9.54 -48.99 50.07
C LYS A 820 -9.07 -48.06 48.94
N LEU A 821 -9.95 -47.84 47.93
CA LEU A 821 -9.60 -47.03 46.78
C LEU A 821 -9.58 -45.52 47.07
N GLN A 822 -10.54 -45.07 47.92
CA GLN A 822 -10.60 -43.67 48.35
C GLN A 822 -9.42 -43.32 49.26
N PHE A 823 -8.98 -44.29 50.08
CA PHE A 823 -7.79 -44.17 50.94
C PHE A 823 -6.50 -43.89 50.14
N PHE A 824 -6.27 -44.53 49.01
CA PHE A 824 -5.07 -44.35 48.20
C PHE A 824 -5.02 -42.97 47.49
N ILE A 825 -6.15 -42.37 47.18
CA ILE A 825 -6.14 -41.00 46.57
C ILE A 825 -5.74 -39.96 47.60
N ASN A 826 -6.37 -40.05 48.77
CA ASN A 826 -6.14 -39.09 49.83
C ASN A 826 -4.66 -39.20 50.31
N ILE A 827 -4.14 -40.40 50.44
CA ILE A 827 -2.73 -40.64 50.75
C ILE A 827 -1.79 -40.07 49.71
N SER A 828 -2.10 -40.18 48.41
CA SER A 828 -1.23 -39.63 47.35
C SER A 828 -1.11 -38.10 47.44
N HIS A 829 -2.20 -37.40 47.75
CA HIS A 829 -2.17 -35.96 47.99
C HIS A 829 -1.50 -35.60 49.31
N GLU A 830 -1.81 -36.36 50.37
CA GLU A 830 -1.22 -36.10 51.69
C GLU A 830 0.25 -36.45 51.79
N ILE A 831 0.79 -37.33 50.91
CA ILE A 831 2.20 -37.58 50.81
C ILE A 831 2.93 -36.58 49.89
N ARG A 832 2.32 -36.14 48.81
CA ARG A 832 2.92 -35.16 47.89
C ARG A 832 3.27 -33.86 48.60
N THR A 833 2.36 -33.34 49.42
CA THR A 833 2.54 -32.08 50.12
C THR A 833 3.73 -32.09 51.07
N PRO A 834 3.87 -33.05 52.02
CA PRO A 834 5.04 -33.10 52.87
C PRO A 834 6.33 -33.43 52.11
N MET A 835 6.24 -34.22 51.02
CA MET A 835 7.43 -34.50 50.21
C MET A 835 7.96 -33.25 49.53
N SER A 836 7.09 -32.41 49.00
CA SER A 836 7.48 -31.11 48.42
C SER A 836 8.04 -30.16 49.49
N LEU A 837 7.49 -30.18 50.70
CA LEU A 837 7.99 -29.41 51.85
C LEU A 837 9.33 -29.91 52.39
N ILE A 838 9.69 -31.15 52.15
CA ILE A 838 11.01 -31.73 52.46
C ILE A 838 12.01 -31.40 51.37
N ILE A 839 11.64 -31.54 50.07
CA ILE A 839 12.56 -31.33 48.94
C ILE A 839 13.01 -29.86 48.88
N SER A 840 12.12 -28.92 49.05
CA SER A 840 12.47 -27.49 48.91
C SER A 840 13.48 -26.98 49.93
N PRO A 841 13.35 -27.25 51.24
CA PRO A 841 14.40 -26.89 52.19
C PRO A 841 15.70 -27.67 52.00
N LEU A 842 15.59 -28.94 51.55
CA LEU A 842 16.76 -29.78 51.31
C LEU A 842 17.60 -29.25 50.15
N GLN A 843 16.96 -28.80 49.05
CA GLN A 843 17.63 -28.15 47.92
C GLN A 843 18.32 -26.86 48.36
N LYS A 844 17.70 -26.11 49.25
CA LYS A 844 18.35 -24.94 49.84
C LYS A 844 19.56 -25.30 50.68
N LEU A 845 19.50 -26.37 51.48
CA LEU A 845 20.63 -26.86 52.25
C LEU A 845 21.75 -27.37 51.35
N ILE A 846 21.46 -28.11 50.29
CA ILE A 846 22.41 -28.55 49.26
C ILE A 846 23.14 -27.38 48.62
N SER A 847 22.43 -26.25 48.39
CA SER A 847 23.03 -25.07 47.74
C SER A 847 23.82 -24.18 48.70
N THR A 848 23.63 -24.30 50.00
CA THR A 848 24.23 -23.40 51.02
C THR A 848 25.22 -24.02 51.98
N ASP A 849 25.23 -25.34 52.10
CA ASP A 849 26.16 -26.06 53.02
C ASP A 849 27.37 -26.60 52.21
N ASN A 850 28.56 -26.19 52.58
CA ASN A 850 29.82 -26.55 51.93
C ASN A 850 30.51 -27.82 52.52
N ASP A 851 29.89 -28.47 53.46
CA ASP A 851 30.44 -29.69 54.07
C ASP A 851 30.18 -30.92 53.17
N SER A 852 31.23 -31.53 52.66
CA SER A 852 31.19 -32.63 51.70
C SER A 852 30.47 -33.90 52.19
N GLU A 853 30.52 -34.20 53.51
CA GLU A 853 29.83 -35.36 54.05
C GLU A 853 28.36 -35.14 54.27
N ARG A 854 28.00 -33.95 54.71
CA ARG A 854 26.58 -33.54 54.85
C ARG A 854 25.93 -33.36 53.49
N GLN A 855 26.62 -32.81 52.53
CA GLN A 855 26.11 -32.68 51.15
C GLN A 855 25.78 -34.05 50.53
N LYS A 856 26.58 -35.06 50.72
CA LYS A 856 26.27 -36.44 50.31
C LYS A 856 24.99 -36.97 50.97
N SER A 857 24.83 -36.67 52.24
CA SER A 857 23.63 -37.08 53.00
C SER A 857 22.38 -36.33 52.51
N TYR A 858 22.47 -35.02 52.30
CA TYR A 858 21.36 -34.23 51.76
C TYR A 858 20.96 -34.67 50.33
N SER A 859 21.94 -34.93 49.48
CA SER A 859 21.69 -35.43 48.13
C SER A 859 21.07 -36.82 48.12
N LEU A 860 21.43 -37.67 49.09
CA LEU A 860 20.82 -39.00 49.25
C LEU A 860 19.34 -38.87 49.67
N ILE A 861 19.07 -37.97 50.62
CA ILE A 861 17.71 -37.72 51.12
C ILE A 861 16.87 -37.11 50.01
N GLU A 862 17.41 -36.13 49.25
CA GLU A 862 16.74 -35.52 48.13
C GLU A 862 16.39 -36.55 47.07
N ARG A 863 17.34 -37.39 46.68
CA ARG A 863 17.14 -38.46 45.71
C ARG A 863 16.05 -39.45 46.13
N ASN A 864 16.01 -39.83 47.41
CA ASN A 864 14.96 -40.71 47.91
C ASN A 864 13.58 -40.01 47.98
N ALA A 865 13.56 -38.75 48.39
CA ALA A 865 12.35 -37.95 48.42
C ALA A 865 11.76 -37.75 46.99
N GLN A 866 12.63 -37.47 46.03
CA GLN A 866 12.27 -37.36 44.60
C GLN A 866 11.80 -38.70 44.03
N ARG A 867 12.39 -39.81 44.45
CA ARG A 867 12.00 -41.16 44.06
C ARG A 867 10.58 -41.48 44.55
N ILE A 868 10.28 -41.14 45.80
CA ILE A 868 8.92 -41.32 46.37
C ILE A 868 7.93 -40.49 45.60
N LEU A 869 8.24 -39.20 45.28
CA LEU A 869 7.38 -38.34 44.53
C LEU A 869 7.10 -38.89 43.13
N ASN A 870 8.11 -39.40 42.45
CA ASN A 870 8.00 -40.04 41.14
C ASN A 870 7.14 -41.30 41.18
N LEU A 871 7.28 -42.16 42.18
CA LEU A 871 6.43 -43.35 42.37
C LEU A 871 4.95 -42.97 42.55
N ILE A 872 4.69 -41.92 43.33
CA ILE A 872 3.32 -41.42 43.53
C ILE A 872 2.75 -40.87 42.21
N ASN A 873 3.54 -40.11 41.43
CA ASN A 873 3.13 -39.62 40.16
C ASN A 873 2.86 -40.75 39.14
N GLN A 874 3.68 -41.77 39.09
CA GLN A 874 3.49 -42.97 38.27
C GLN A 874 2.19 -43.71 38.67
N LEU A 875 1.91 -43.82 39.95
CA LEU A 875 0.67 -44.43 40.47
C LEU A 875 -0.57 -43.61 40.05
N MET A 876 -0.43 -42.29 40.02
CA MET A 876 -1.50 -41.40 39.54
C MET A 876 -1.66 -41.43 38.00
N ASP A 877 -0.56 -41.57 37.23
CA ASP A 877 -0.59 -41.72 35.79
C ASP A 877 -1.22 -43.04 35.36
N ILE A 878 -0.90 -44.19 36.02
CA ILE A 878 -1.54 -45.49 35.79
C ILE A 878 -3.05 -45.38 35.98
N ARG A 879 -3.48 -44.64 36.97
CA ARG A 879 -4.89 -44.44 37.26
C ARG A 879 -5.59 -43.54 36.24
N LYS A 880 -4.91 -42.52 35.68
CA LYS A 880 -5.45 -41.74 34.56
C LYS A 880 -5.61 -42.59 33.32
N ILE A 881 -4.76 -43.57 33.11
CA ILE A 881 -4.87 -44.54 32.02
C ILE A 881 -6.08 -45.48 32.27
N ASP A 882 -6.20 -46.05 33.49
CA ASP A 882 -7.33 -46.94 33.84
C ASP A 882 -8.71 -46.27 33.73
N LYS A 883 -8.76 -44.91 33.89
CA LYS A 883 -10.00 -44.13 33.73
C LYS A 883 -10.15 -43.49 32.35
N ASN A 884 -9.30 -43.78 31.36
CA ASN A 884 -9.29 -43.17 30.04
C ASN A 884 -9.23 -41.62 30.09
N GLN A 885 -8.61 -41.06 31.11
CA GLN A 885 -8.47 -39.60 31.30
C GLN A 885 -7.16 -39.03 30.77
N MET A 886 -6.30 -39.87 30.23
CA MET A 886 -5.01 -39.45 29.67
C MET A 886 -5.27 -38.87 28.27
N ARG A 887 -4.98 -37.57 28.10
CA ARG A 887 -5.03 -36.88 26.80
C ARG A 887 -3.61 -36.86 26.23
N LEU A 888 -3.48 -37.38 25.01
CA LEU A 888 -2.23 -37.33 24.27
C LEU A 888 -2.23 -36.11 23.35
N SER A 889 -1.13 -35.39 23.32
CA SER A 889 -0.90 -34.20 22.50
C SER A 889 0.16 -34.51 21.42
N PHE A 890 -0.30 -34.92 20.26
CA PHE A 890 0.60 -35.27 19.16
C PHE A 890 1.15 -34.04 18.46
N THR A 891 2.46 -33.98 18.26
CA THR A 891 3.17 -32.97 17.46
C THR A 891 4.10 -33.68 16.47
N GLU A 892 4.38 -33.03 15.36
CA GLU A 892 5.38 -33.53 14.41
C GLU A 892 6.78 -33.33 15.00
N VAL A 893 7.49 -34.41 15.22
CA VAL A 893 8.83 -34.41 15.80
C VAL A 893 9.74 -35.23 14.90
N ASP A 894 10.96 -34.80 14.74
CA ASP A 894 12.01 -35.63 14.18
C ASP A 894 12.48 -36.63 15.24
N LEU A 895 12.05 -37.87 15.05
CA LEU A 895 12.30 -38.96 15.98
C LEU A 895 13.79 -39.18 16.22
N ILE A 896 14.63 -39.04 15.21
CA ILE A 896 16.07 -39.27 15.32
C ILE A 896 16.72 -38.21 16.19
N SER A 897 16.39 -36.95 15.99
CA SER A 897 16.83 -35.86 16.84
C SER A 897 16.34 -36.04 18.28
N PHE A 898 15.04 -36.34 18.43
CA PHE A 898 14.42 -36.54 19.74
C PHE A 898 15.05 -37.65 20.57
N ILE A 899 15.37 -38.81 19.97
CA ILE A 899 16.03 -39.92 20.66
C ILE A 899 17.50 -39.58 20.99
N ASN A 900 18.18 -38.80 20.11
CA ASN A 900 19.54 -38.36 20.40
C ASN A 900 19.62 -37.42 21.60
N ASP A 901 18.64 -36.54 21.78
CA ASP A 901 18.56 -35.65 22.93
C ASP A 901 18.37 -36.45 24.22
N ILE A 902 17.50 -37.46 24.21
CA ILE A 902 17.33 -38.38 25.35
C ILE A 902 18.63 -39.15 25.64
N LYS A 903 19.25 -39.71 24.60
CA LYS A 903 20.57 -40.41 24.76
C LYS A 903 21.61 -39.50 25.42
N ASN A 904 21.68 -38.20 25.02
CA ASN A 904 22.63 -37.27 25.62
C ASN A 904 22.37 -37.05 27.11
N THR A 905 21.13 -37.13 27.55
CA THR A 905 20.74 -37.03 28.96
C THR A 905 21.27 -38.23 29.76
N PHE A 906 21.30 -39.42 29.18
CA PHE A 906 21.82 -40.63 29.82
C PHE A 906 23.33 -40.87 29.61
N ALA A 907 23.98 -40.13 28.71
CA ALA A 907 25.36 -40.33 28.35
C ALA A 907 26.32 -40.31 29.57
N TYR A 908 26.05 -39.41 30.51
CA TYR A 908 26.85 -39.31 31.74
C TYR A 908 26.65 -40.52 32.67
N GLN A 909 25.43 -41.03 32.79
CA GLN A 909 25.13 -42.21 33.66
C GLN A 909 25.64 -43.51 33.03
N ALA A 910 25.54 -43.64 31.72
CA ALA A 910 26.08 -44.79 30.97
C ALA A 910 27.61 -44.81 31.05
N ALA A 911 28.28 -43.66 30.91
CA ALA A 911 29.71 -43.53 31.02
C ALA A 911 30.19 -43.89 32.45
N ALA A 912 29.45 -43.53 33.48
CA ALA A 912 29.78 -43.88 34.89
C ALA A 912 29.68 -45.37 35.17
N LYS A 913 28.92 -46.16 34.38
CA LYS A 913 28.79 -47.64 34.48
C LYS A 913 29.60 -48.39 33.41
N GLY A 914 30.42 -47.69 32.61
CA GLY A 914 31.23 -48.30 31.56
C GLY A 914 30.45 -48.77 30.33
N ALA A 915 29.18 -48.34 30.18
CA ALA A 915 28.34 -48.73 29.07
C ALA A 915 28.37 -47.66 27.97
N LYS A 916 28.27 -48.07 26.70
CA LYS A 916 28.16 -47.18 25.54
C LYS A 916 26.76 -47.29 24.96
N LEU A 917 26.03 -46.20 24.96
CA LEU A 917 24.73 -46.08 24.31
C LEU A 917 24.92 -45.69 22.84
N ASN A 918 24.55 -46.56 21.91
CA ASN A 918 24.61 -46.30 20.48
C ASN A 918 23.19 -46.34 19.86
N ILE A 919 22.89 -45.38 19.04
CA ILE A 919 21.71 -45.43 18.20
C ILE A 919 22.17 -45.94 16.82
N ILE A 920 21.57 -47.03 16.36
CA ILE A 920 21.83 -47.57 15.02
C ILE A 920 20.61 -47.29 14.19
N THR A 921 20.77 -46.45 13.18
CA THR A 921 19.72 -46.10 12.24
C THR A 921 20.29 -45.97 10.83
N GLN A 922 19.46 -46.28 9.85
CA GLN A 922 19.76 -46.05 8.42
C GLN A 922 19.23 -44.74 7.88
N MET A 923 18.58 -43.96 8.74
CA MET A 923 17.94 -42.68 8.39
C MET A 923 18.57 -41.54 9.18
N GLU A 924 18.82 -40.43 8.53
CA GLU A 924 19.32 -39.20 9.15
C GLU A 924 18.22 -38.37 9.84
N SER A 925 16.99 -38.48 9.40
CA SER A 925 15.81 -37.79 9.94
C SER A 925 14.56 -38.62 9.67
N LEU A 926 13.67 -38.70 10.67
CA LEU A 926 12.36 -39.34 10.53
C LEU A 926 11.31 -38.51 11.24
N LYS A 927 10.50 -37.83 10.47
CA LYS A 927 9.38 -37.04 11.02
C LYS A 927 8.20 -37.95 11.31
N ILE A 928 7.77 -37.95 12.56
CA ILE A 928 6.59 -38.67 13.01
C ILE A 928 5.74 -37.80 13.94
N TRP A 929 4.48 -38.10 13.99
CA TRP A 929 3.55 -37.51 14.94
C TRP A 929 3.57 -38.30 16.24
N LEU A 930 4.07 -37.69 17.30
CA LEU A 930 4.09 -38.28 18.63
C LEU A 930 3.82 -37.21 19.70
N ASP A 931 3.45 -37.66 20.88
CA ASP A 931 3.40 -36.79 22.05
C ASP A 931 4.79 -36.82 22.73
N PRO A 932 5.58 -35.74 22.59
CA PRO A 932 6.97 -35.74 23.09
C PRO A 932 7.05 -35.99 24.57
N ASN A 933 6.13 -35.44 25.36
CA ASN A 933 6.13 -35.51 26.83
C ASN A 933 5.80 -36.91 27.36
N ASN A 934 4.96 -37.65 26.64
CA ASN A 934 4.63 -39.02 27.04
C ASN A 934 5.56 -40.05 26.40
N PHE A 935 6.05 -39.79 25.21
CA PHE A 935 6.98 -40.64 24.52
C PHE A 935 8.38 -40.60 25.18
N ASP A 936 8.76 -39.43 25.68
CA ASP A 936 9.97 -39.29 26.51
C ASP A 936 9.95 -40.22 27.71
N LYS A 937 8.84 -40.33 28.47
CA LYS A 937 8.65 -41.25 29.58
C LYS A 937 8.80 -42.72 29.18
N VAL A 938 8.34 -43.09 27.97
CA VAL A 938 8.44 -44.46 27.46
C VAL A 938 9.89 -44.82 27.21
N ILE A 939 10.64 -43.96 26.56
CA ILE A 939 12.06 -44.18 26.24
C ILE A 939 12.89 -44.24 27.57
N PHE A 940 12.59 -43.28 28.49
CA PHE A 940 13.23 -43.22 29.78
C PHE A 940 13.05 -44.51 30.61
N ASN A 941 11.84 -45.09 30.61
CA ASN A 941 11.55 -46.35 31.32
C ASN A 941 12.23 -47.53 30.62
N LEU A 942 12.29 -47.59 29.30
CA LEU A 942 12.98 -48.64 28.56
C LEU A 942 14.48 -48.61 28.85
N GLU A 943 15.11 -47.46 28.87
CA GLU A 943 16.55 -47.36 29.20
C GLU A 943 16.83 -47.66 30.69
N THR A 944 15.90 -47.33 31.59
CA THR A 944 16.06 -47.60 33.04
C THR A 944 15.89 -49.10 33.37
N VAL A 945 15.14 -49.86 32.57
CA VAL A 945 14.96 -51.31 32.69
C VAL A 945 16.15 -52.07 32.10
N LEU A 946 16.83 -51.50 31.12
CA LEU A 946 18.05 -52.11 30.51
C LEU A 946 19.34 -51.87 31.36
N ASN A 947 19.29 -51.07 32.41
CA ASN A 947 20.32 -50.81 33.39
C ASN A 947 20.13 -51.61 34.68
#